data_37baf11fac4bb2bae035d037eb07eae0
#
_entry.id   37baf11fac4bb2bae035d037eb07eae0
#
_cell.length_a   1.000
_cell.length_b   1.000
_cell.length_c   1.000
_cell.angle_alpha   90.00
_cell.angle_beta   90.00
_cell.angle_gamma   90.00
#
_symmetry.space_group_name_H-M   'P 1'
#
loop_
_entity.id
_entity.type
_entity.pdbx_description
1 polymer ?
#
loop_
_entity_poly.entity_id
_entity_poly.type
_entity_poly.pdbx_seq_one_letter_code
_entity_poly.pdbx_strand_id
1 'polypeptide(L)'
;VIRNAGKKACIFVISLIFIQGGIGDSPAGEIEPRLALKALTDKTISPYTGYTREHWIEIAGRIIAGFLPYFDNDTGMPDFRGTDAESGHFQYTRSFTSESRNAFGRTMILASLYSAATGKNTVPGYDGQINGSYLKGIIRGTNPDDPAYWGPTEPYGAFGNQIAQAIMYCPQFYWTPLSSEQKKRLADWFAALVHGVGFECNCWYFNTGPVPVLEHYGYPYDYDYITEQMARMLSWYSGSGFFIDGGNRAWDYYNFWGFQMFNLYHYRYTDPWQLKFGRQIQASTAAFMENFPYFFGSDGSPVPFGRSLTYRVAAVSPVGYAEAAALGTLPPGLERRIASGCLKYFWERGMLSENGLVQVGWLGPNAIVGEDYAHRGSPYWVSVGFSPLLLPEDHPFWTEKELPMPADVADEVKVVPGAQMVFKINSRRGESRLYPIGSPRHNRISWQTGIKYYQHAYSTALGWAALGENGPDLAAGRSGVSLDCNNWSYRVQPAPIFLGSRHNANYYMADLGQAGYARVVTQTLIGADGEVHCAYHTYPKPLYVRVAGYGIAVKHGEKSTESLDREKQILTLDAEPFESVLKILKAPEGKFETVSLSPRSGWNHSHLFGGTASFPQWTSSEPVPPKTAVIFYTDAARDEKIKLPEFLVFKDRLEEGFWVRFEGVQNLLEIF
;
A
#
# COMPACT_ATOMS: atom_id res chain seq x y z
N VAL A 1 -28.03 -3.31 -55.52
CA VAL A 1 -28.03 -2.29 -56.56
C VAL A 1 -27.07 -1.20 -56.16
N ILE A 2 -26.11 -1.06 -57.01
CA ILE A 2 -24.95 -0.14 -57.02
C ILE A 2 -25.39 1.34 -57.05
N ARG A 3 -24.67 2.24 -56.37
CA ARG A 3 -24.07 3.43 -57.00
C ARG A 3 -23.20 4.23 -56.04
N ASN A 4 -21.96 4.45 -56.52
CA ASN A 4 -20.95 5.39 -56.12
C ASN A 4 -21.37 6.86 -56.05
N ALA A 5 -20.72 7.65 -55.21
CA ALA A 5 -20.10 8.94 -55.42
C ALA A 5 -19.75 9.54 -54.03
N GLY A 6 -18.65 10.14 -53.71
CA GLY A 6 -17.59 10.80 -54.38
C GLY A 6 -16.76 11.48 -53.27
N LYS A 7 -15.45 11.29 -53.30
CA LYS A 7 -14.47 11.92 -52.40
C LYS A 7 -14.50 13.45 -52.54
N LYS A 8 -14.49 14.16 -51.40
CA LYS A 8 -13.87 15.49 -51.31
C LYS A 8 -13.01 15.50 -50.04
N ALA A 9 -11.70 15.51 -50.25
CA ALA A 9 -10.70 15.77 -49.23
C ALA A 9 -10.67 17.27 -48.94
N CYS A 10 -10.88 17.64 -47.70
CA CYS A 10 -10.48 18.95 -47.18
C CYS A 10 -9.17 18.78 -46.41
N ILE A 11 -8.10 19.31 -47.00
CA ILE A 11 -6.79 19.46 -46.37
C ILE A 11 -6.91 20.67 -45.43
N PHE A 12 -6.84 20.46 -44.14
CA PHE A 12 -6.57 21.51 -43.16
C PHE A 12 -5.06 21.50 -42.86
N VAL A 13 -4.39 22.54 -43.32
CA VAL A 13 -3.02 22.87 -42.95
C VAL A 13 -3.10 23.48 -41.55
N ILE A 14 -2.63 22.74 -40.52
CA ILE A 14 -2.39 23.31 -39.21
C ILE A 14 -0.91 23.71 -39.14
N SER A 15 -0.69 25.01 -39.12
CA SER A 15 0.63 25.61 -38.88
C SER A 15 1.07 25.28 -37.46
N LEU A 16 2.14 24.50 -37.30
CA LEU A 16 2.84 24.34 -36.03
C LEU A 16 3.57 25.65 -35.72
N ILE A 17 3.09 26.36 -34.72
CA ILE A 17 3.88 27.40 -34.06
C ILE A 17 4.70 26.68 -32.96
N PHE A 18 6.01 26.55 -33.20
CA PHE A 18 6.99 26.22 -32.18
C PHE A 18 7.11 27.41 -31.23
N ILE A 19 6.54 27.32 -30.05
CA ILE A 19 6.92 28.20 -28.95
C ILE A 19 8.07 27.50 -28.23
N GLN A 20 9.28 27.95 -28.44
CA GLN A 20 10.41 27.74 -27.55
C GLN A 20 10.09 28.47 -26.23
N GLY A 21 9.49 27.78 -25.29
CA GLY A 21 9.40 28.24 -23.91
C GLY A 21 10.70 27.93 -23.21
N GLY A 22 11.45 28.96 -22.88
CA GLY A 22 12.63 28.85 -22.00
C GLY A 22 12.27 28.24 -20.67
N ILE A 23 13.26 27.57 -20.06
CA ILE A 23 13.25 27.12 -18.68
C ILE A 23 13.05 28.36 -17.82
N GLY A 24 11.79 28.63 -17.47
CA GLY A 24 11.43 29.70 -16.54
C GLY A 24 11.60 29.18 -15.10
N ASP A 25 12.23 30.01 -14.30
CA ASP A 25 12.40 29.82 -12.86
C ASP A 25 11.10 29.42 -12.18
N SER A 26 11.18 28.47 -11.23
CA SER A 26 10.08 28.06 -10.36
C SER A 26 9.41 29.28 -9.72
N PRO A 27 8.09 29.36 -9.71
CA PRO A 27 7.42 30.52 -9.13
C PRO A 27 7.75 30.66 -7.63
N ALA A 28 7.98 31.88 -7.19
CA ALA A 28 8.31 32.25 -5.82
C ALA A 28 7.33 31.69 -4.74
N GLY A 29 6.15 31.23 -5.13
CA GLY A 29 5.16 30.59 -4.26
C GLY A 29 5.53 29.22 -3.70
N GLU A 30 6.46 28.47 -4.34
CA GLU A 30 6.90 27.15 -3.81
C GLU A 30 7.95 27.21 -2.70
N ILE A 31 8.69 28.32 -2.59
CA ILE A 31 9.78 28.45 -1.63
C ILE A 31 9.27 28.75 -0.21
N GLU A 32 8.25 29.60 -0.07
CA GLU A 32 7.67 29.96 1.21
C GLU A 32 7.06 28.77 2.01
N PRO A 33 6.30 27.87 1.41
CA PRO A 33 5.72 26.72 2.13
C PRO A 33 6.77 25.75 2.69
N ARG A 34 7.84 25.49 1.95
CA ARG A 34 8.94 24.62 2.43
C ARG A 34 9.76 25.28 3.54
N LEU A 35 9.96 26.59 3.46
CA LEU A 35 10.65 27.36 4.48
C LEU A 35 9.86 27.40 5.79
N ALA A 36 8.54 27.55 5.74
CA ALA A 36 7.68 27.54 6.93
C ALA A 36 7.76 26.20 7.67
N LEU A 37 7.68 25.05 6.99
CA LEU A 37 7.84 23.73 7.60
C LEU A 37 9.25 23.53 8.16
N LYS A 38 10.29 24.00 7.47
CA LYS A 38 11.66 23.92 7.97
C LYS A 38 11.88 24.69 9.26
N ALA A 39 11.18 25.80 9.46
CA ALA A 39 11.23 26.59 10.69
C ALA A 39 10.62 25.85 11.91
N LEU A 40 9.73 24.89 11.70
CA LEU A 40 9.13 24.06 12.73
C LEU A 40 10.02 22.89 13.18
N THR A 41 11.12 22.62 12.47
CA THR A 41 11.99 21.47 12.71
C THR A 41 12.64 21.52 14.09
N ASP A 42 12.40 20.48 14.89
CA ASP A 42 13.07 20.30 16.18
C ASP A 42 13.81 18.94 16.22
N LYS A 43 15.13 19.01 16.14
CA LYS A 43 15.99 17.84 16.21
C LYS A 43 16.31 17.40 17.64
N THR A 44 15.91 18.17 18.65
CA THR A 44 16.10 17.82 20.06
C THR A 44 15.11 16.72 20.47
N ILE A 45 13.83 16.96 20.18
CA ILE A 45 12.73 16.02 20.49
C ILE A 45 12.54 14.98 19.39
N SER A 46 12.78 15.35 18.12
CA SER A 46 12.61 14.50 16.94
C SER A 46 13.91 14.35 16.15
N PRO A 47 14.94 13.66 16.72
CA PRO A 47 16.29 13.59 16.14
C PRO A 47 16.33 12.93 14.76
N TYR A 48 15.43 12.03 14.47
CA TYR A 48 15.36 11.32 13.18
C TYR A 48 14.58 12.11 12.15
N THR A 49 13.35 12.49 12.46
CA THR A 49 12.46 13.13 11.49
C THR A 49 12.57 14.66 11.50
N GLY A 50 12.78 15.26 12.64
CA GLY A 50 12.65 16.70 12.87
C GLY A 50 11.20 17.16 12.95
N TYR A 51 10.22 16.26 12.80
CA TYR A 51 8.79 16.59 12.76
C TYR A 51 8.21 16.68 14.16
N THR A 52 7.45 17.77 14.39
CA THR A 52 6.73 18.06 15.62
C THR A 52 5.21 17.99 15.34
N ARG A 53 4.39 18.18 16.38
CA ARG A 53 2.93 18.26 16.26
C ARG A 53 2.49 19.36 15.28
N GLU A 54 3.22 20.47 15.25
CA GLU A 54 2.95 21.63 14.37
C GLU A 54 3.11 21.25 12.89
N HIS A 55 4.06 20.40 12.55
CA HIS A 55 4.19 19.85 11.18
C HIS A 55 2.92 19.09 10.76
N TRP A 56 2.39 18.26 11.64
CA TRP A 56 1.18 17.49 11.37
C TRP A 56 -0.02 18.40 11.15
N ILE A 57 -0.19 19.44 12.01
CA ILE A 57 -1.25 20.44 11.88
C ILE A 57 -1.10 21.22 10.57
N GLU A 58 0.10 21.72 10.27
CA GLU A 58 0.37 22.50 9.06
C GLU A 58 0.12 21.69 7.78
N ILE A 59 0.60 20.44 7.74
CA ILE A 59 0.40 19.55 6.59
C ILE A 59 -1.09 19.22 6.42
N ALA A 60 -1.80 18.88 7.51
CA ALA A 60 -3.24 18.66 7.46
C ALA A 60 -3.98 19.90 6.94
N GLY A 61 -3.64 21.09 7.45
CA GLY A 61 -4.20 22.35 7.01
C GLY A 61 -4.02 22.61 5.52
N ARG A 62 -2.84 22.36 4.98
CA ARG A 62 -2.56 22.52 3.53
C ARG A 62 -3.35 21.54 2.67
N ILE A 63 -3.46 20.28 3.09
CA ILE A 63 -4.28 19.30 2.36
C ILE A 63 -5.75 19.75 2.36
N ILE A 64 -6.26 20.25 3.51
CA ILE A 64 -7.63 20.76 3.64
C ILE A 64 -7.86 21.97 2.74
N ALA A 65 -6.98 22.95 2.79
CA ALA A 65 -7.06 24.15 1.93
C ALA A 65 -7.00 23.79 0.43
N GLY A 66 -6.26 22.72 0.08
CA GLY A 66 -6.18 22.25 -1.30
C GLY A 66 -7.47 21.66 -1.84
N PHE A 67 -8.23 20.90 -1.05
CA PHE A 67 -9.44 20.24 -1.55
C PHE A 67 -10.75 21.04 -1.35
N LEU A 68 -10.86 21.89 -0.33
CA LEU A 68 -12.09 22.64 -0.05
C LEU A 68 -12.62 23.50 -1.21
N PRO A 69 -11.77 24.14 -2.04
CA PRO A 69 -12.24 24.91 -3.19
C PRO A 69 -13.01 24.10 -4.24
N TYR A 70 -12.87 22.77 -4.23
CA TYR A 70 -13.53 21.87 -5.18
C TYR A 70 -14.87 21.32 -4.66
N PHE A 71 -15.37 21.82 -3.54
CA PHE A 71 -16.70 21.46 -3.08
C PHE A 71 -17.74 22.32 -3.79
N ASP A 72 -18.74 21.68 -4.34
CA ASP A 72 -19.88 22.34 -4.96
C ASP A 72 -20.66 23.17 -3.95
N ASN A 73 -20.86 24.44 -4.24
CA ASN A 73 -21.47 25.40 -3.32
C ASN A 73 -22.95 25.15 -3.07
N ASP A 74 -23.66 24.45 -3.96
CA ASP A 74 -25.06 24.13 -3.80
C ASP A 74 -25.25 22.83 -2.99
N THR A 75 -24.62 21.77 -3.38
CA THR A 75 -24.79 20.44 -2.77
C THR A 75 -23.90 20.18 -1.58
N GLY A 76 -22.76 20.87 -1.44
CA GLY A 76 -21.72 20.61 -0.45
C GLY A 76 -20.91 19.35 -0.73
N MET A 77 -20.96 18.82 -1.96
CA MET A 77 -20.24 17.59 -2.37
C MET A 77 -18.97 17.91 -3.16
N PRO A 78 -17.86 17.17 -2.96
CA PRO A 78 -16.62 17.41 -3.71
C PRO A 78 -16.73 16.93 -5.16
N ASP A 79 -16.11 17.69 -6.09
CA ASP A 79 -15.95 17.34 -7.49
C ASP A 79 -14.50 17.56 -7.92
N PHE A 80 -13.75 16.49 -8.09
CA PHE A 80 -12.34 16.52 -8.52
C PHE A 80 -12.17 16.20 -10.01
N ARG A 81 -13.25 16.17 -10.82
CA ARG A 81 -13.15 15.94 -12.26
C ARG A 81 -12.50 17.14 -12.96
N GLY A 82 -11.68 16.86 -13.97
CA GLY A 82 -10.98 17.90 -14.72
C GLY A 82 -9.88 18.60 -13.92
N THR A 83 -9.48 18.06 -12.78
CA THR A 83 -8.38 18.56 -11.97
C THR A 83 -7.12 17.74 -12.20
N ASP A 84 -5.99 18.21 -11.69
CA ASP A 84 -4.71 17.49 -11.68
C ASP A 84 -4.66 16.35 -10.65
N ALA A 85 -5.76 16.13 -9.88
CA ALA A 85 -5.96 14.89 -9.12
C ALA A 85 -6.13 13.66 -10.04
N GLU A 86 -6.44 13.90 -11.31
CA GLU A 86 -6.46 12.84 -12.32
C GLU A 86 -5.05 12.33 -12.61
N SER A 87 -4.79 11.07 -12.30
CA SER A 87 -3.53 10.43 -12.66
C SER A 87 -3.59 9.96 -14.13
N GLY A 88 -3.48 10.90 -15.06
CA GLY A 88 -3.32 10.76 -16.50
C GLY A 88 -4.10 9.65 -17.22
N HIS A 89 -3.78 8.40 -16.98
CA HIS A 89 -4.33 7.23 -17.69
C HIS A 89 -5.08 6.25 -16.78
N PHE A 90 -5.40 6.64 -15.56
CA PHE A 90 -6.19 5.79 -14.68
C PHE A 90 -7.64 5.74 -15.18
N GLN A 91 -8.14 4.56 -15.53
CA GLN A 91 -9.52 4.38 -15.91
C GLN A 91 -10.41 4.35 -14.66
N TYR A 92 -11.07 5.46 -14.37
CA TYR A 92 -12.02 5.54 -13.27
C TYR A 92 -13.30 4.76 -13.63
N THR A 93 -13.47 3.58 -13.05
CA THR A 93 -14.60 2.69 -13.33
C THR A 93 -15.85 2.99 -12.50
N ARG A 94 -15.70 3.80 -11.44
CA ARG A 94 -16.79 4.17 -10.54
C ARG A 94 -17.62 5.32 -11.08
N SER A 95 -18.91 5.33 -10.74
CA SER A 95 -19.77 6.48 -11.04
C SER A 95 -19.28 7.71 -10.30
N PHE A 96 -19.48 8.90 -10.89
CA PHE A 96 -19.17 10.17 -10.25
C PHE A 96 -19.80 10.31 -8.87
N THR A 97 -21.05 9.88 -8.70
CA THR A 97 -21.76 9.91 -7.41
C THR A 97 -21.03 9.11 -6.33
N SER A 98 -20.60 7.89 -6.66
CA SER A 98 -19.83 7.06 -5.72
C SER A 98 -18.46 7.67 -5.39
N GLU A 99 -17.80 8.25 -6.39
CA GLU A 99 -16.52 8.95 -6.23
C GLU A 99 -16.64 10.15 -5.30
N SER A 100 -17.61 11.03 -5.56
CA SER A 100 -17.89 12.25 -4.78
C SER A 100 -18.24 11.93 -3.32
N ARG A 101 -19.11 10.92 -3.08
CA ARG A 101 -19.48 10.47 -1.72
C ARG A 101 -18.28 9.95 -0.94
N ASN A 102 -17.46 9.09 -1.57
CA ASN A 102 -16.26 8.59 -0.92
C ASN A 102 -15.23 9.70 -0.64
N ALA A 103 -15.06 10.65 -1.55
CA ALA A 103 -14.23 11.82 -1.35
C ALA A 103 -14.74 12.66 -0.18
N PHE A 104 -16.05 12.90 -0.11
CA PHE A 104 -16.70 13.63 0.98
C PHE A 104 -16.37 13.06 2.35
N GLY A 105 -16.63 11.75 2.55
CA GLY A 105 -16.36 11.12 3.85
C GLY A 105 -14.88 11.12 4.22
N ARG A 106 -14.00 10.78 3.26
CA ARG A 106 -12.55 10.69 3.51
C ARG A 106 -11.92 12.04 3.84
N THR A 107 -12.28 13.09 3.13
CA THR A 107 -11.80 14.44 3.41
C THR A 107 -12.37 14.98 4.75
N MET A 108 -13.61 14.59 5.10
CA MET A 108 -14.24 14.97 6.36
C MET A 108 -13.48 14.41 7.58
N ILE A 109 -12.88 13.21 7.48
CA ILE A 109 -12.02 12.68 8.55
C ILE A 109 -10.85 13.63 8.83
N LEU A 110 -10.10 14.05 7.79
CA LEU A 110 -8.98 14.96 7.99
C LEU A 110 -9.41 16.30 8.55
N ALA A 111 -10.50 16.85 8.02
CA ALA A 111 -11.08 18.10 8.48
C ALA A 111 -11.46 18.03 9.97
N SER A 112 -12.07 16.91 10.40
CA SER A 112 -12.46 16.73 11.81
C SER A 112 -11.26 16.54 12.74
N LEU A 113 -10.23 15.79 12.32
CA LEU A 113 -8.99 15.61 13.08
C LEU A 113 -8.24 16.93 13.26
N TYR A 114 -8.14 17.72 12.20
CA TYR A 114 -7.54 19.05 12.26
C TYR A 114 -8.31 19.98 13.21
N SER A 115 -9.64 20.01 13.09
CA SER A 115 -10.49 20.85 13.93
C SER A 115 -10.46 20.39 15.39
N ALA A 116 -10.40 19.09 15.66
CA ALA A 116 -10.24 18.55 17.02
C ALA A 116 -8.90 18.97 17.64
N ALA A 117 -7.81 18.87 16.88
CA ALA A 117 -6.45 19.20 17.33
C ALA A 117 -6.25 20.70 17.59
N THR A 118 -6.91 21.56 16.82
CA THR A 118 -6.67 23.02 16.83
C THR A 118 -7.78 23.83 17.52
N GLY A 119 -8.96 23.25 17.69
CA GLY A 119 -10.17 23.97 18.10
C GLY A 119 -10.72 24.93 17.03
N LYS A 120 -10.16 24.92 15.80
CA LYS A 120 -10.49 25.87 14.73
C LYS A 120 -11.40 25.24 13.67
N ASN A 121 -12.28 26.09 13.12
CA ASN A 121 -13.13 25.76 11.98
C ASN A 121 -12.70 26.53 10.70
N THR A 122 -11.47 27.00 10.68
CA THR A 122 -10.86 27.72 9.56
C THR A 122 -9.46 27.18 9.32
N VAL A 123 -8.97 27.29 8.10
CA VAL A 123 -7.61 26.86 7.73
C VAL A 123 -6.94 27.95 6.90
N PRO A 124 -5.64 28.20 7.08
CA PRO A 124 -4.91 29.15 6.25
C PRO A 124 -5.01 28.77 4.77
N GLY A 125 -5.22 29.75 3.90
CA GLY A 125 -5.35 29.54 2.45
C GLY A 125 -6.77 29.20 1.97
N TYR A 126 -7.77 29.23 2.85
CA TYR A 126 -9.18 29.11 2.48
C TYR A 126 -10.05 30.09 3.27
N ASP A 127 -10.85 30.88 2.57
CA ASP A 127 -11.63 31.97 3.17
C ASP A 127 -12.95 31.53 3.84
N GLY A 128 -13.31 30.25 3.74
CA GLY A 128 -14.54 29.69 4.29
C GLY A 128 -14.37 28.97 5.61
N GLN A 129 -15.49 28.52 6.17
CA GLN A 129 -15.49 27.58 7.29
C GLN A 129 -15.31 26.14 6.78
N ILE A 130 -14.45 25.35 7.46
CA ILE A 130 -14.16 23.97 7.11
C ILE A 130 -15.44 23.12 7.08
N ASN A 131 -16.30 23.26 8.10
CA ASN A 131 -17.50 22.43 8.23
C ASN A 131 -18.67 22.86 7.32
N GLY A 132 -18.61 24.03 6.67
CA GLY A 132 -19.74 24.60 5.93
C GLY A 132 -20.27 23.66 4.83
N SER A 133 -19.40 23.18 3.96
CA SER A 133 -19.77 22.25 2.89
C SER A 133 -20.23 20.90 3.44
N TYR A 134 -19.57 20.38 4.48
CA TYR A 134 -19.95 19.10 5.09
C TYR A 134 -21.33 19.13 5.75
N LEU A 135 -21.65 20.20 6.51
CA LEU A 135 -22.97 20.37 7.10
C LEU A 135 -24.06 20.49 6.02
N LYS A 136 -23.77 21.25 4.95
CA LYS A 136 -24.70 21.37 3.82
C LYS A 136 -24.93 19.99 3.16
N GLY A 137 -23.87 19.24 2.87
CA GLY A 137 -23.98 17.90 2.30
C GLY A 137 -24.77 16.93 3.19
N ILE A 138 -24.52 16.92 4.50
CA ILE A 138 -25.25 16.09 5.46
C ILE A 138 -26.73 16.47 5.50
N ILE A 139 -27.05 17.77 5.64
CA ILE A 139 -28.44 18.25 5.75
C ILE A 139 -29.26 17.91 4.52
N ARG A 140 -28.72 18.15 3.32
CA ARG A 140 -29.37 17.84 2.04
C ARG A 140 -29.38 16.35 1.74
N GLY A 141 -28.23 15.68 1.93
CA GLY A 141 -28.05 14.27 1.60
C GLY A 141 -28.89 13.32 2.45
N THR A 142 -29.25 13.69 3.68
CA THR A 142 -30.11 12.89 4.55
C THR A 142 -31.60 13.31 4.54
N ASN A 143 -31.97 14.30 3.73
CA ASN A 143 -33.33 14.73 3.58
C ASN A 143 -34.01 14.04 2.37
N PRO A 144 -35.02 13.15 2.58
CA PRO A 144 -35.65 12.44 1.47
C PRO A 144 -36.37 13.36 0.46
N ASP A 145 -36.75 14.55 0.87
CA ASP A 145 -37.46 15.54 0.03
C ASP A 145 -36.49 16.42 -0.77
N ASP A 146 -35.18 16.34 -0.55
CA ASP A 146 -34.18 17.14 -1.25
C ASP A 146 -33.70 16.42 -2.52
N PRO A 147 -33.56 17.14 -3.66
CA PRO A 147 -32.98 16.58 -4.88
C PRO A 147 -31.59 15.99 -4.74
N ALA A 148 -30.81 16.43 -3.72
CA ALA A 148 -29.48 15.91 -3.40
C ALA A 148 -29.51 14.72 -2.43
N TYR A 149 -30.67 14.15 -2.14
CA TYR A 149 -30.82 13.00 -1.23
C TYR A 149 -29.92 11.82 -1.64
N TRP A 150 -29.19 11.28 -0.68
CA TRP A 150 -28.24 10.19 -0.90
C TRP A 150 -28.91 8.82 -1.13
N GLY A 151 -30.22 8.72 -0.87
CA GLY A 151 -30.95 7.45 -0.88
C GLY A 151 -31.00 6.80 0.51
N PRO A 152 -31.88 5.79 0.66
CA PRO A 152 -32.10 5.13 1.96
C PRO A 152 -30.91 4.31 2.41
N THR A 153 -30.14 3.77 1.47
CA THR A 153 -28.93 2.99 1.74
C THR A 153 -27.94 3.20 0.62
N GLU A 154 -26.66 3.34 0.94
CA GLU A 154 -25.61 3.30 -0.06
C GLU A 154 -25.04 1.88 -0.19
N PRO A 155 -24.90 1.35 -1.42
CA PRO A 155 -24.14 0.13 -1.60
C PRO A 155 -22.72 0.31 -1.03
N TYR A 156 -22.38 -0.49 -0.04
CA TYR A 156 -21.09 -0.49 0.69
C TYR A 156 -20.94 0.48 1.86
N GLY A 157 -21.87 1.37 2.19
CA GLY A 157 -21.88 2.18 3.42
C GLY A 157 -20.63 3.01 3.75
N ALA A 158 -19.63 3.01 2.82
CA ALA A 158 -18.29 3.47 3.12
C ALA A 158 -18.22 4.92 3.61
N PHE A 159 -18.92 5.85 2.95
CA PHE A 159 -18.83 7.25 3.34
C PHE A 159 -19.68 7.57 4.59
N GLY A 160 -20.73 6.82 4.85
CA GLY A 160 -21.50 6.95 6.09
C GLY A 160 -20.69 6.62 7.34
N ASN A 161 -19.89 5.57 7.27
CA ASN A 161 -18.91 5.24 8.29
C ASN A 161 -17.93 6.40 8.54
N GLN A 162 -17.42 7.02 7.48
CA GLN A 162 -16.45 8.11 7.57
C GLN A 162 -17.08 9.38 8.18
N ILE A 163 -18.33 9.69 7.84
CA ILE A 163 -19.11 10.77 8.46
C ILE A 163 -19.27 10.51 9.96
N ALA A 164 -19.63 9.28 10.33
CA ALA A 164 -19.77 8.90 11.73
C ALA A 164 -18.48 9.07 12.52
N GLN A 165 -17.34 8.62 11.97
CA GLN A 165 -16.03 8.85 12.58
C GLN A 165 -15.75 10.33 12.78
N ALA A 166 -15.95 11.16 11.75
CA ALA A 166 -15.71 12.60 11.82
C ALA A 166 -16.58 13.29 12.89
N ILE A 167 -17.83 12.86 13.05
CA ILE A 167 -18.72 13.33 14.12
C ILE A 167 -18.16 12.95 15.50
N MET A 168 -17.69 11.71 15.68
CA MET A 168 -17.12 11.28 16.97
C MET A 168 -15.82 12.00 17.31
N TYR A 169 -15.02 12.41 16.33
CA TYR A 169 -13.78 13.15 16.56
C TYR A 169 -13.99 14.62 16.88
N CYS A 170 -15.01 15.26 16.29
CA CYS A 170 -15.24 16.68 16.42
C CYS A 170 -16.74 17.04 16.43
N PRO A 171 -17.50 16.57 17.45
CA PRO A 171 -18.97 16.74 17.49
C PRO A 171 -19.42 18.20 17.53
N GLN A 172 -18.60 19.09 18.13
CA GLN A 172 -18.91 20.52 18.21
C GLN A 172 -19.07 21.20 16.86
N PHE A 173 -18.40 20.69 15.80
CA PHE A 173 -18.49 21.24 14.45
C PHE A 173 -19.40 20.46 13.50
N TYR A 174 -19.67 19.18 13.78
CA TYR A 174 -20.38 18.32 12.82
C TYR A 174 -21.70 17.72 13.34
N TRP A 175 -21.93 17.71 14.65
CA TRP A 175 -23.18 17.26 15.26
C TRP A 175 -23.96 18.38 15.95
N THR A 176 -23.30 19.15 16.79
CA THR A 176 -23.92 20.19 17.58
C THR A 176 -24.70 21.24 16.76
N PRO A 177 -24.19 21.67 15.58
CA PRO A 177 -24.89 22.65 14.74
C PRO A 177 -26.19 22.16 14.11
N LEU A 178 -26.41 20.83 14.04
CA LEU A 178 -27.63 20.27 13.44
C LEU A 178 -28.85 20.48 14.36
N SER A 179 -30.02 20.77 13.76
CA SER A 179 -31.30 20.79 14.49
C SER A 179 -31.69 19.39 14.96
N SER A 180 -32.64 19.29 15.89
CA SER A 180 -33.11 17.99 16.39
C SER A 180 -33.67 17.12 15.26
N GLU A 181 -34.36 17.70 14.30
CA GLU A 181 -34.89 17.00 13.12
C GLU A 181 -33.77 16.51 12.19
N GLN A 182 -32.75 17.34 11.93
CA GLN A 182 -31.59 16.96 11.12
C GLN A 182 -30.77 15.85 11.78
N LYS A 183 -30.59 15.93 13.12
CA LYS A 183 -29.94 14.84 13.89
C LYS A 183 -30.72 13.54 13.77
N LYS A 184 -32.05 13.61 13.89
CA LYS A 184 -32.87 12.40 13.73
C LYS A 184 -32.77 11.82 12.34
N ARG A 185 -32.87 12.64 11.27
CA ARG A 185 -32.72 12.16 9.88
C ARG A 185 -31.36 11.49 9.64
N LEU A 186 -30.28 12.11 10.13
CA LEU A 186 -28.94 11.53 10.03
C LEU A 186 -28.82 10.21 10.80
N ALA A 187 -29.38 10.14 12.01
CA ALA A 187 -29.38 8.91 12.80
C ALA A 187 -30.22 7.79 12.16
N ASP A 188 -31.41 8.11 11.61
CA ASP A 188 -32.24 7.16 10.89
C ASP A 188 -31.50 6.62 9.64
N TRP A 189 -30.76 7.50 8.93
CA TRP A 189 -29.94 7.12 7.79
C TRP A 189 -28.77 6.22 8.22
N PHE A 190 -28.09 6.52 9.32
CA PHE A 190 -27.06 5.68 9.91
C PHE A 190 -27.60 4.30 10.33
N ALA A 191 -28.78 4.25 10.97
CA ALA A 191 -29.40 2.99 11.37
C ALA A 191 -29.74 2.09 10.16
N ALA A 192 -30.12 2.70 9.03
CA ALA A 192 -30.34 1.97 7.77
C ALA A 192 -29.03 1.41 7.19
N LEU A 193 -27.89 2.09 7.35
CA LEU A 193 -26.58 1.61 6.89
C LEU A 193 -26.08 0.38 7.64
N VAL A 194 -26.54 0.13 8.86
CA VAL A 194 -26.22 -1.09 9.63
C VAL A 194 -26.57 -2.36 8.84
N HIS A 195 -27.64 -2.32 8.06
CA HIS A 195 -28.03 -3.42 7.16
C HIS A 195 -27.46 -3.28 5.74
N GLY A 196 -26.44 -2.44 5.56
CA GLY A 196 -25.78 -2.25 4.27
C GLY A 196 -25.26 -3.55 3.65
N VAL A 197 -25.37 -3.66 2.34
CA VAL A 197 -24.88 -4.83 1.60
C VAL A 197 -23.38 -4.66 1.38
N GLY A 198 -22.59 -5.56 1.93
CA GLY A 198 -21.13 -5.62 1.73
C GLY A 198 -20.69 -7.05 1.46
N PHE A 199 -19.55 -7.21 0.76
CA PHE A 199 -18.88 -8.50 0.71
C PHE A 199 -18.38 -8.90 2.11
N GLU A 200 -18.42 -10.18 2.42
CA GLU A 200 -17.88 -10.75 3.65
C GLU A 200 -16.35 -10.55 3.71
N CYS A 201 -15.93 -9.33 4.09
CA CYS A 201 -14.55 -8.89 4.22
C CYS A 201 -14.50 -7.64 5.11
N ASN A 202 -13.37 -6.95 5.17
CA ASN A 202 -13.23 -5.68 5.90
C ASN A 202 -14.32 -4.63 5.55
N CYS A 203 -15.03 -4.79 4.42
CA CYS A 203 -16.13 -3.90 4.05
C CYS A 203 -17.27 -3.87 5.09
N TRP A 204 -17.41 -4.89 5.92
CA TRP A 204 -18.40 -4.89 7.00
C TRP A 204 -18.12 -3.85 8.09
N TYR A 205 -16.88 -3.36 8.21
CA TYR A 205 -16.62 -2.20 9.08
C TYR A 205 -17.34 -0.92 8.59
N PHE A 206 -17.73 -0.85 7.34
CA PHE A 206 -18.54 0.27 6.85
C PHE A 206 -19.95 0.25 7.45
N ASN A 207 -20.50 -0.94 7.69
CA ASN A 207 -21.81 -1.09 8.34
C ASN A 207 -21.72 -0.81 9.85
N THR A 208 -20.60 -1.22 10.49
CA THR A 208 -20.42 -1.04 11.93
C THR A 208 -20.05 0.40 12.30
N GLY A 209 -19.45 1.14 11.39
CA GLY A 209 -18.90 2.47 11.68
C GLY A 209 -19.88 3.52 12.22
N PRO A 210 -21.16 3.54 11.85
CA PRO A 210 -22.17 4.42 12.45
C PRO A 210 -22.54 4.10 13.91
N VAL A 211 -22.27 2.88 14.38
CA VAL A 211 -22.71 2.40 15.70
C VAL A 211 -22.27 3.32 16.85
N PRO A 212 -21.00 3.81 16.92
CA PRO A 212 -20.58 4.72 17.97
C PRO A 212 -21.43 5.99 18.08
N VAL A 213 -21.86 6.56 16.94
CA VAL A 213 -22.73 7.76 16.95
C VAL A 213 -24.12 7.41 17.48
N LEU A 214 -24.70 6.27 17.01
CA LEU A 214 -26.02 5.82 17.43
C LEU A 214 -26.05 5.52 18.95
N GLU A 215 -25.05 4.80 19.46
CA GLU A 215 -24.87 4.51 20.89
C GLU A 215 -24.70 5.80 21.71
N HIS A 216 -23.75 6.65 21.31
CA HIS A 216 -23.40 7.85 22.06
C HIS A 216 -24.58 8.83 22.23
N TYR A 217 -25.43 8.93 21.20
CA TYR A 217 -26.57 9.85 21.20
C TYR A 217 -27.93 9.17 21.50
N GLY A 218 -27.94 7.86 21.78
CA GLY A 218 -29.12 7.11 22.21
C GLY A 218 -30.14 6.86 21.10
N TYR A 219 -29.71 6.69 19.86
CA TYR A 219 -30.56 6.31 18.74
C TYR A 219 -30.64 4.81 18.55
N PRO A 220 -31.82 4.25 18.19
CA PRO A 220 -31.98 2.81 18.02
C PRO A 220 -31.31 2.30 16.75
N TYR A 221 -30.79 1.05 16.81
CA TYR A 221 -30.26 0.30 15.69
C TYR A 221 -30.36 -1.22 15.97
N ASP A 222 -30.14 -2.06 14.97
CA ASP A 222 -30.17 -3.51 15.14
C ASP A 222 -28.85 -4.00 15.78
N TYR A 223 -28.83 -3.97 17.12
CA TYR A 223 -27.66 -4.34 17.92
C TYR A 223 -27.22 -5.80 17.69
N ASP A 224 -28.17 -6.73 17.64
CA ASP A 224 -27.83 -8.16 17.54
C ASP A 224 -27.21 -8.47 16.19
N TYR A 225 -27.83 -8.01 15.09
CA TYR A 225 -27.31 -8.19 13.75
C TYR A 225 -25.87 -7.65 13.59
N ILE A 226 -25.64 -6.39 13.99
CA ILE A 226 -24.34 -5.77 13.80
C ILE A 226 -23.26 -6.33 14.73
N THR A 227 -23.66 -6.81 15.91
CA THR A 227 -22.76 -7.47 16.85
C THR A 227 -22.33 -8.84 16.33
N GLU A 228 -23.21 -9.57 15.65
CA GLU A 228 -22.83 -10.81 14.95
C GLU A 228 -21.82 -10.55 13.83
N GLN A 229 -22.00 -9.49 13.05
CA GLN A 229 -21.00 -9.10 12.03
C GLN A 229 -19.63 -8.79 12.66
N MET A 230 -19.60 -8.04 13.77
CA MET A 230 -18.36 -7.74 14.49
C MET A 230 -17.69 -9.02 15.01
N ALA A 231 -18.46 -9.92 15.62
CA ALA A 231 -17.96 -11.21 16.08
C ALA A 231 -17.37 -12.04 14.94
N ARG A 232 -18.03 -12.04 13.79
CA ARG A 232 -17.56 -12.74 12.58
C ARG A 232 -16.25 -12.17 12.07
N MET A 233 -16.10 -10.84 11.98
CA MET A 233 -14.85 -10.19 11.57
C MET A 233 -13.70 -10.50 12.52
N LEU A 234 -13.96 -10.49 13.83
CA LEU A 234 -12.96 -10.85 14.83
C LEU A 234 -12.56 -12.35 14.76
N SER A 235 -13.46 -13.22 14.29
CA SER A 235 -13.14 -14.65 14.09
C SER A 235 -12.14 -14.91 12.95
N TRP A 236 -11.86 -13.94 12.08
CA TRP A 236 -10.85 -14.07 11.03
C TRP A 236 -9.41 -13.84 11.53
N TYR A 237 -9.22 -13.72 12.82
CA TYR A 237 -7.89 -13.59 13.43
C TYR A 237 -7.02 -14.81 13.10
N SER A 238 -5.86 -14.55 12.49
CA SER A 238 -4.90 -15.58 12.05
C SER A 238 -3.65 -15.69 12.91
N GLY A 239 -3.53 -14.85 13.94
CA GLY A 239 -2.38 -14.79 14.84
C GLY A 239 -1.45 -13.60 14.55
N SER A 240 -0.49 -13.37 15.43
CA SER A 240 0.51 -12.28 15.32
C SER A 240 -0.08 -10.88 15.11
N GLY A 241 -1.34 -10.67 15.52
CA GLY A 241 -2.07 -9.42 15.31
C GLY A 241 -2.75 -9.27 13.96
N PHE A 242 -2.70 -10.26 13.09
CA PHE A 242 -3.25 -10.21 11.75
C PHE A 242 -4.58 -10.93 11.61
N PHE A 243 -5.41 -10.42 10.72
CA PHE A 243 -6.70 -10.97 10.31
C PHE A 243 -6.65 -11.36 8.83
N ILE A 244 -7.17 -12.52 8.50
CA ILE A 244 -7.48 -12.89 7.11
C ILE A 244 -8.70 -12.07 6.70
N ASP A 245 -8.65 -11.39 5.57
CA ASP A 245 -9.69 -10.47 5.12
C ASP A 245 -10.90 -11.21 4.52
N GLY A 246 -11.56 -12.01 5.34
CA GLY A 246 -12.77 -12.74 4.98
C GLY A 246 -12.67 -13.47 3.65
N GLY A 247 -13.60 -13.20 2.74
CA GLY A 247 -13.60 -13.74 1.38
C GLY A 247 -12.41 -13.30 0.51
N ASN A 248 -11.77 -12.16 0.80
CA ASN A 248 -10.59 -11.69 0.08
C ASN A 248 -9.33 -12.50 0.45
N ARG A 249 -9.29 -13.06 1.65
CA ARG A 249 -8.20 -13.89 2.18
C ARG A 249 -6.80 -13.28 2.01
N ALA A 250 -6.65 -11.98 2.19
CA ALA A 250 -5.38 -11.27 2.05
C ALA A 250 -4.84 -10.83 3.40
N TRP A 251 -3.51 -10.88 3.56
CA TRP A 251 -2.77 -10.19 4.61
C TRP A 251 -2.02 -9.03 3.97
N ASP A 252 -2.54 -7.82 4.11
CA ASP A 252 -1.98 -6.59 3.56
C ASP A 252 -2.28 -5.41 4.48
N TYR A 253 -2.09 -4.21 4.01
CA TYR A 253 -2.33 -2.99 4.78
C TYR A 253 -3.79 -2.78 5.22
N TYR A 254 -4.76 -3.58 4.74
CA TYR A 254 -6.09 -3.58 5.35
C TYR A 254 -6.09 -4.12 6.78
N ASN A 255 -5.02 -4.80 7.22
CA ASN A 255 -4.81 -5.07 8.63
C ASN A 255 -4.49 -3.79 9.43
N PHE A 256 -3.93 -2.76 8.80
CA PHE A 256 -3.59 -1.47 9.40
C PHE A 256 -4.81 -0.54 9.41
N TRP A 257 -5.19 -0.03 8.24
CA TRP A 257 -6.27 0.94 8.06
C TRP A 257 -7.68 0.36 7.92
N GLY A 258 -7.82 -0.93 8.08
CA GLY A 258 -9.08 -1.66 8.17
C GLY A 258 -9.22 -2.27 9.56
N PHE A 259 -8.72 -3.51 9.77
CA PHE A 259 -8.97 -4.25 11.00
C PHE A 259 -8.49 -3.54 12.26
N GLN A 260 -7.22 -3.18 12.40
CA GLN A 260 -6.71 -2.57 13.62
C GLN A 260 -7.36 -1.21 13.89
N MET A 261 -7.41 -0.36 12.87
CA MET A 261 -8.01 0.98 13.00
C MET A 261 -9.48 0.90 13.46
N PHE A 262 -10.32 0.08 12.82
CA PHE A 262 -11.73 -0.01 13.17
C PHE A 262 -11.97 -0.73 14.48
N ASN A 263 -11.20 -1.77 14.80
CA ASN A 263 -11.28 -2.44 16.11
C ASN A 263 -10.99 -1.45 17.23
N LEU A 264 -9.95 -0.60 17.07
CA LEU A 264 -9.59 0.43 18.04
C LEU A 264 -10.63 1.56 18.11
N TYR A 265 -11.20 1.98 16.97
CA TYR A 265 -12.30 2.94 16.94
C TYR A 265 -13.51 2.43 17.73
N HIS A 266 -13.94 1.18 17.49
CA HIS A 266 -15.04 0.57 18.24
C HIS A 266 -14.70 0.33 19.70
N TYR A 267 -13.48 -0.09 20.02
CA TYR A 267 -13.03 -0.23 21.39
C TYR A 267 -13.17 1.08 22.18
N ARG A 268 -12.82 2.20 21.55
CA ARG A 268 -12.89 3.51 22.20
C ARG A 268 -14.30 4.08 22.34
N TYR A 269 -15.17 3.85 21.37
CA TYR A 269 -16.44 4.59 21.24
C TYR A 269 -17.71 3.72 21.35
N THR A 270 -17.60 2.42 21.62
CA THR A 270 -18.74 1.51 21.70
C THR A 270 -18.64 0.66 22.97
N ASP A 271 -19.16 1.17 24.09
CA ASP A 271 -19.03 0.53 25.41
C ASP A 271 -19.51 -0.95 25.45
N PRO A 272 -20.68 -1.31 24.88
CA PRO A 272 -21.09 -2.70 24.84
C PRO A 272 -20.10 -3.64 24.14
N TRP A 273 -19.45 -3.16 23.09
CA TRP A 273 -18.45 -3.96 22.38
C TRP A 273 -17.10 -3.96 23.07
N GLN A 274 -16.75 -2.90 23.78
CA GLN A 274 -15.56 -2.90 24.62
C GLN A 274 -15.67 -3.99 25.71
N LEU A 275 -16.83 -4.14 26.33
CA LEU A 275 -17.11 -5.17 27.31
C LEU A 275 -17.07 -6.59 26.68
N LYS A 276 -17.66 -6.75 25.48
CA LYS A 276 -17.79 -8.04 24.80
C LYS A 276 -16.51 -8.50 24.13
N PHE A 277 -15.83 -7.62 23.41
CA PHE A 277 -14.71 -7.93 22.52
C PHE A 277 -13.37 -7.34 22.97
N GLY A 278 -13.37 -6.52 24.01
CA GLY A 278 -12.20 -5.71 24.39
C GLY A 278 -10.94 -6.52 24.62
N ARG A 279 -11.02 -7.68 25.29
CA ARG A 279 -9.84 -8.54 25.51
C ARG A 279 -9.22 -9.04 24.21
N GLN A 280 -10.05 -9.40 23.23
CA GLN A 280 -9.57 -9.88 21.95
C GLN A 280 -8.94 -8.72 21.13
N ILE A 281 -9.56 -7.54 21.16
CA ILE A 281 -9.03 -6.35 20.51
C ILE A 281 -7.68 -5.97 21.13
N GLN A 282 -7.58 -5.88 22.45
CA GLN A 282 -6.33 -5.59 23.16
C GLN A 282 -5.22 -6.58 22.80
N ALA A 283 -5.49 -7.88 22.86
CA ALA A 283 -4.51 -8.92 22.55
C ALA A 283 -4.06 -8.88 21.10
N SER A 284 -4.99 -8.68 20.15
CA SER A 284 -4.65 -8.58 18.73
C SER A 284 -3.88 -7.30 18.40
N THR A 285 -4.23 -6.18 19.03
CA THR A 285 -3.51 -4.91 18.87
C THR A 285 -2.09 -5.01 19.42
N ALA A 286 -1.90 -5.54 20.62
CA ALA A 286 -0.56 -5.72 21.19
C ALA A 286 0.33 -6.60 20.29
N ALA A 287 -0.19 -7.74 19.84
CA ALA A 287 0.53 -8.63 18.93
C ALA A 287 0.80 -7.98 17.55
N PHE A 288 -0.09 -7.11 17.06
CA PHE A 288 0.11 -6.37 15.83
C PHE A 288 1.22 -5.33 15.99
N MET A 289 1.16 -4.51 17.03
CA MET A 289 2.11 -3.42 17.27
C MET A 289 3.53 -3.96 17.50
N GLU A 290 3.71 -5.17 18.04
CA GLU A 290 5.03 -5.83 18.12
C GLU A 290 5.65 -6.06 16.73
N ASN A 291 4.84 -6.28 15.68
CA ASN A 291 5.29 -6.52 14.32
C ASN A 291 5.29 -5.25 13.44
N PHE A 292 4.58 -4.22 13.87
CA PHE A 292 4.35 -3.00 13.11
C PHE A 292 5.63 -2.25 12.67
N PRO A 293 6.69 -2.10 13.51
CA PRO A 293 7.89 -1.36 13.13
C PRO A 293 8.65 -1.98 11.95
N TYR A 294 8.50 -3.28 11.71
CA TYR A 294 9.21 -4.00 10.65
C TYR A 294 8.67 -3.70 9.25
N PHE A 295 7.54 -3.01 9.15
CA PHE A 295 6.98 -2.58 7.85
C PHE A 295 7.61 -1.30 7.31
N PHE A 296 8.58 -0.67 8.01
CA PHE A 296 9.10 0.63 7.64
C PHE A 296 10.62 0.65 7.50
N GLY A 297 11.11 1.33 6.47
CA GLY A 297 12.52 1.67 6.29
C GLY A 297 12.94 2.90 7.09
N SER A 298 14.24 3.10 7.27
CA SER A 298 14.79 4.22 8.05
C SER A 298 14.44 5.61 7.50
N ASP A 299 14.12 5.71 6.21
CA ASP A 299 13.63 6.95 5.59
C ASP A 299 12.11 7.17 5.79
N GLY A 300 11.44 6.27 6.50
CA GLY A 300 10.00 6.29 6.76
C GLY A 300 9.15 5.61 5.68
N SER A 301 9.77 5.07 4.63
CA SER A 301 9.05 4.35 3.56
C SER A 301 8.37 3.11 4.10
N PRO A 302 7.06 2.91 3.86
CA PRO A 302 6.43 1.62 4.14
C PRO A 302 6.79 0.60 3.04
N VAL A 303 6.83 -0.69 3.38
CA VAL A 303 7.04 -1.77 2.41
C VAL A 303 5.92 -1.72 1.36
N PRO A 304 6.22 -1.65 0.06
CA PRO A 304 5.23 -1.54 -1.00
C PRO A 304 4.60 -2.90 -1.34
N PHE A 305 3.81 -3.45 -0.43
CA PHE A 305 3.20 -4.77 -0.52
C PHE A 305 1.67 -4.69 -0.43
N GLY A 306 0.98 -5.44 -1.25
CA GLY A 306 -0.48 -5.54 -1.23
C GLY A 306 -1.19 -4.45 -2.02
N ARG A 307 -2.51 -4.38 -1.84
CA ARG A 307 -3.42 -3.48 -2.57
C ARG A 307 -3.54 -2.10 -1.93
N SER A 308 -4.12 -1.18 -2.68
CA SER A 308 -4.51 0.18 -2.24
C SER A 308 -3.35 1.03 -1.70
N LEU A 309 -2.16 0.84 -2.25
CA LEU A 309 -0.94 1.54 -1.83
C LEU A 309 -1.05 3.08 -1.98
N THR A 310 -1.99 3.55 -2.79
CA THR A 310 -2.32 4.98 -2.91
C THR A 310 -2.79 5.62 -1.59
N TYR A 311 -3.12 4.82 -0.56
CA TYR A 311 -3.52 5.33 0.76
C TYR A 311 -2.33 5.80 1.63
N ARG A 312 -1.10 5.48 1.25
CA ARG A 312 0.17 6.07 1.77
C ARG A 312 0.24 6.13 3.31
N VAL A 313 0.11 7.35 3.85
CA VAL A 313 0.19 7.65 5.30
C VAL A 313 -0.87 6.90 6.13
N ALA A 314 -1.93 6.39 5.51
CA ALA A 314 -2.89 5.53 6.20
C ALA A 314 -2.22 4.29 6.85
N ALA A 315 -1.03 3.87 6.37
CA ALA A 315 -0.25 2.79 6.96
C ALA A 315 0.09 3.01 8.45
N VAL A 316 0.12 4.26 8.94
CA VAL A 316 0.39 4.57 10.33
C VAL A 316 -0.87 4.86 11.16
N SER A 317 -2.05 4.64 10.60
CA SER A 317 -3.32 4.87 11.33
C SER A 317 -3.43 4.10 12.65
N PRO A 318 -2.94 2.85 12.81
CA PRO A 318 -3.07 2.14 14.09
C PRO A 318 -2.46 2.88 15.27
N VAL A 319 -1.39 3.63 15.06
CA VAL A 319 -0.66 4.35 16.13
C VAL A 319 -1.59 5.32 16.87
N GLY A 320 -2.14 6.31 16.18
CA GLY A 320 -2.98 7.32 16.85
C GLY A 320 -4.26 6.73 17.44
N TYR A 321 -4.84 5.68 16.81
CA TYR A 321 -6.01 5.01 17.34
C TYR A 321 -5.69 4.17 18.59
N ALA A 322 -4.54 3.48 18.62
CA ALA A 322 -4.12 2.71 19.79
C ALA A 322 -3.85 3.62 20.99
N GLU A 323 -3.10 4.70 20.79
CA GLU A 323 -2.83 5.69 21.82
C GLU A 323 -4.13 6.35 22.33
N ALA A 324 -5.00 6.77 21.40
CA ALA A 324 -6.29 7.37 21.76
C ALA A 324 -7.23 6.42 22.49
N ALA A 325 -7.08 5.10 22.32
CA ALA A 325 -7.80 4.06 23.02
C ALA A 325 -7.09 3.62 24.33
N ALA A 326 -5.96 4.21 24.69
CA ALA A 326 -5.07 3.80 25.78
C ALA A 326 -4.61 2.33 25.68
N LEU A 327 -4.37 1.89 24.45
CA LEU A 327 -3.85 0.56 24.08
C LEU A 327 -2.49 0.64 23.37
N GLY A 328 -1.79 1.77 23.46
CA GLY A 328 -0.41 1.91 22.99
C GLY A 328 0.50 0.89 23.67
N THR A 329 1.28 0.16 22.90
CA THR A 329 2.15 -0.92 23.42
C THR A 329 3.61 -0.71 23.05
N LEU A 330 3.89 0.19 22.12
CA LEU A 330 5.25 0.61 21.80
C LEU A 330 5.61 1.86 22.61
N PRO A 331 6.90 2.13 22.81
CA PRO A 331 7.32 3.42 23.39
C PRO A 331 6.82 4.59 22.53
N PRO A 332 6.20 5.62 23.12
CA PRO A 332 5.60 6.73 22.37
C PRO A 332 6.58 7.45 21.42
N GLY A 333 7.86 7.57 21.82
CA GLY A 333 8.91 8.10 20.96
C GLY A 333 9.21 7.24 19.72
N LEU A 334 9.05 5.91 19.80
CA LEU A 334 9.16 5.02 18.65
C LEU A 334 7.94 5.14 17.73
N GLU A 335 6.75 5.20 18.28
CA GLU A 335 5.52 5.41 17.52
C GLU A 335 5.56 6.72 16.73
N ARG A 336 6.00 7.81 17.38
CA ARG A 336 6.18 9.10 16.68
C ARG A 336 7.25 9.02 15.60
N ARG A 337 8.39 8.35 15.85
CA ARG A 337 9.46 8.13 14.86
C ARG A 337 8.92 7.50 13.58
N ILE A 338 8.12 6.44 13.72
CA ILE A 338 7.54 5.71 12.58
C ILE A 338 6.47 6.55 11.88
N ALA A 339 5.52 7.10 12.64
CA ALA A 339 4.40 7.84 12.08
C ALA A 339 4.87 9.14 11.38
N SER A 340 5.72 9.92 12.04
CA SER A 340 6.29 11.15 11.45
C SER A 340 7.25 10.84 10.30
N GLY A 341 7.98 9.72 10.36
CA GLY A 341 8.82 9.25 9.26
C GLY A 341 8.00 8.95 8.01
N CYS A 342 6.89 8.22 8.16
CA CYS A 342 6.01 7.90 7.05
C CYS A 342 5.34 9.16 6.45
N LEU A 343 4.83 10.06 7.29
CA LEU A 343 4.28 11.33 6.82
C LEU A 343 5.32 12.13 6.04
N LYS A 344 6.52 12.29 6.60
CA LYS A 344 7.66 12.99 5.98
C LYS A 344 8.04 12.37 4.64
N TYR A 345 8.12 11.03 4.57
CA TYR A 345 8.48 10.30 3.36
C TYR A 345 7.59 10.67 2.18
N PHE A 346 6.27 10.68 2.38
CA PHE A 346 5.33 11.01 1.32
C PHE A 346 5.22 12.51 1.06
N TRP A 347 5.20 13.32 2.12
CA TRP A 347 5.05 14.76 2.02
C TRP A 347 6.20 15.41 1.24
N GLU A 348 7.44 15.07 1.57
CA GLU A 348 8.62 15.69 0.95
C GLU A 348 8.92 15.15 -0.46
N ARG A 349 8.25 14.06 -0.89
CA ARG A 349 8.49 13.40 -2.19
C ARG A 349 7.34 13.50 -3.18
N GLY A 350 6.42 14.43 -3.00
CA GLY A 350 5.42 14.76 -4.02
C GLY A 350 4.10 14.00 -3.90
N MET A 351 3.57 13.85 -2.69
CA MET A 351 2.24 13.30 -2.46
C MET A 351 1.13 14.17 -3.07
N LEU A 352 1.33 15.49 -3.11
CA LEU A 352 0.39 16.46 -3.65
C LEU A 352 0.70 16.79 -5.11
N SER A 353 -0.35 17.10 -5.85
CA SER A 353 -0.30 17.75 -7.15
C SER A 353 0.10 19.23 -7.02
N GLU A 354 0.30 19.90 -8.16
CA GLU A 354 0.59 21.33 -8.20
C GLU A 354 -0.54 22.18 -7.58
N ASN A 355 -1.79 21.74 -7.68
CA ASN A 355 -2.96 22.40 -7.09
C ASN A 355 -3.25 21.96 -5.64
N GLY A 356 -2.35 21.23 -5.01
CA GLY A 356 -2.48 20.81 -3.61
C GLY A 356 -3.41 19.61 -3.37
N LEU A 357 -3.81 18.90 -4.44
CA LEU A 357 -4.66 17.71 -4.34
C LEU A 357 -3.85 16.43 -4.15
N VAL A 358 -4.36 15.52 -3.34
CA VAL A 358 -3.73 14.20 -3.19
C VAL A 358 -4.09 13.32 -4.39
N GLN A 359 -3.09 12.85 -5.12
CA GLN A 359 -3.26 12.09 -6.37
C GLN A 359 -3.28 10.58 -6.14
N VAL A 360 -3.94 9.83 -7.04
CA VAL A 360 -3.75 8.37 -7.14
C VAL A 360 -2.30 8.08 -7.53
N GLY A 361 -1.55 7.46 -6.64
CA GLY A 361 -0.13 7.22 -6.86
C GLY A 361 0.62 6.88 -5.57
N TRP A 362 1.96 6.93 -5.63
CA TRP A 362 2.88 6.72 -4.51
C TRP A 362 3.72 7.99 -4.26
N LEU A 363 4.86 8.16 -4.92
CA LEU A 363 5.67 9.40 -4.90
C LEU A 363 5.33 10.33 -6.08
N GLY A 364 4.08 10.45 -6.42
CA GLY A 364 3.55 11.13 -7.57
C GLY A 364 2.47 10.28 -8.25
N PRO A 365 1.90 10.73 -9.37
CA PRO A 365 0.87 9.99 -10.09
C PRO A 365 1.36 8.63 -10.54
N ASN A 366 0.64 7.57 -10.18
CA ASN A 366 0.93 6.23 -10.64
C ASN A 366 -0.33 5.34 -10.58
N ALA A 367 -0.88 5.03 -11.73
CA ALA A 367 -2.09 4.24 -11.86
C ALA A 367 -1.94 2.80 -11.34
N ILE A 368 -0.72 2.23 -11.41
CA ILE A 368 -0.46 0.83 -11.04
C ILE A 368 -0.66 0.58 -9.56
N VAL A 369 -0.42 1.56 -8.69
CA VAL A 369 -0.65 1.43 -7.25
C VAL A 369 -2.12 1.58 -6.86
N GLY A 370 -2.97 2.07 -7.76
CA GLY A 370 -4.41 2.07 -7.61
C GLY A 370 -5.01 0.68 -7.89
N GLU A 371 -6.22 0.45 -7.39
CA GLU A 371 -7.01 -0.73 -7.71
C GLU A 371 -8.11 -0.35 -8.72
N ASP A 372 -8.78 -1.33 -9.30
CA ASP A 372 -9.90 -1.13 -10.23
C ASP A 372 -11.07 -0.33 -9.63
N TYR A 373 -11.18 -0.32 -8.31
CA TYR A 373 -12.16 0.48 -7.57
C TYR A 373 -11.65 1.86 -7.15
N ALA A 374 -10.39 2.20 -7.42
CA ALA A 374 -9.85 3.51 -7.06
C ALA A 374 -10.50 4.62 -7.91
N HIS A 375 -10.58 5.80 -7.35
CA HIS A 375 -11.13 7.01 -7.94
C HIS A 375 -10.40 8.23 -7.37
N ARG A 376 -10.67 9.45 -7.85
CA ARG A 376 -9.99 10.69 -7.42
C ARG A 376 -10.08 10.96 -5.92
N GLY A 377 -11.18 10.52 -5.28
CA GLY A 377 -11.33 10.58 -3.82
C GLY A 377 -10.59 9.46 -3.05
N SER A 378 -10.10 8.41 -3.73
CA SER A 378 -9.46 7.28 -3.06
C SER A 378 -8.22 7.63 -2.25
N PRO A 379 -7.29 8.47 -2.73
CA PRO A 379 -6.08 8.83 -2.01
C PRO A 379 -6.34 9.54 -0.68
N TYR A 380 -7.51 10.18 -0.53
CA TYR A 380 -7.88 10.85 0.73
C TYR A 380 -8.12 9.89 1.90
N TRP A 381 -8.00 8.56 1.70
CA TRP A 381 -7.86 7.65 2.84
C TRP A 381 -6.58 7.92 3.66
N VAL A 382 -5.62 8.67 3.11
CA VAL A 382 -4.50 9.25 3.85
C VAL A 382 -4.93 9.94 5.15
N SER A 383 -6.15 10.45 5.20
CA SER A 383 -6.76 11.14 6.35
C SER A 383 -6.69 10.34 7.65
N VAL A 384 -6.91 9.01 7.60
CA VAL A 384 -6.87 8.17 8.81
C VAL A 384 -5.45 8.06 9.40
N GLY A 385 -4.42 8.29 8.60
CA GLY A 385 -3.04 8.35 9.06
C GLY A 385 -2.74 9.56 9.95
N PHE A 386 -3.60 10.59 9.92
CA PHE A 386 -3.50 11.75 10.82
C PHE A 386 -4.16 11.51 12.18
N SER A 387 -4.51 10.28 12.50
CA SER A 387 -5.07 9.88 13.80
C SER A 387 -4.28 10.35 15.03
N PRO A 388 -2.94 10.55 15.01
CA PRO A 388 -2.24 11.15 16.15
C PRO A 388 -2.75 12.56 16.54
N LEU A 389 -3.44 13.28 15.65
CA LEU A 389 -4.07 14.56 15.97
C LEU A 389 -5.28 14.43 16.93
N LEU A 390 -5.74 13.20 17.24
CA LEU A 390 -6.68 12.94 18.33
C LEU A 390 -6.06 13.10 19.73
N LEU A 391 -4.72 13.08 19.81
CA LEU A 391 -4.01 13.13 21.07
C LEU A 391 -3.82 14.60 21.51
N PRO A 392 -3.97 14.90 22.80
CA PRO A 392 -3.68 16.24 23.33
C PRO A 392 -2.19 16.59 23.13
N GLU A 393 -1.85 17.87 23.14
CA GLU A 393 -0.48 18.33 22.82
C GLU A 393 0.57 17.90 23.85
N ASP A 394 0.15 17.68 25.11
CA ASP A 394 0.98 17.20 26.21
C ASP A 394 1.11 15.68 26.26
N HIS A 395 0.49 14.95 25.34
CA HIS A 395 0.57 13.49 25.30
C HIS A 395 2.02 13.02 25.05
N PRO A 396 2.47 11.91 25.70
CA PRO A 396 3.82 11.35 25.51
C PRO A 396 4.23 11.14 24.05
N PHE A 397 3.29 10.78 23.18
CA PHE A 397 3.54 10.69 21.74
C PHE A 397 4.17 11.97 21.17
N TRP A 398 3.75 13.16 21.64
CA TRP A 398 4.27 14.45 21.17
C TRP A 398 5.48 14.93 21.95
N THR A 399 5.57 14.61 23.24
CA THR A 399 6.52 15.21 24.19
C THR A 399 7.74 14.35 24.48
N GLU A 400 7.69 13.02 24.28
CA GLU A 400 8.87 12.16 24.44
C GLU A 400 9.80 12.26 23.22
N LYS A 401 11.10 12.04 23.46
CA LYS A 401 12.11 12.02 22.40
C LYS A 401 11.89 10.82 21.46
N GLU A 402 12.02 11.04 20.12
CA GLU A 402 12.02 9.95 19.16
C GLU A 402 13.08 8.89 19.48
N LEU A 403 12.67 7.63 19.40
CA LEU A 403 13.53 6.46 19.54
C LEU A 403 13.82 5.83 18.17
N PRO A 404 14.97 5.14 18.02
CA PRO A 404 15.28 4.45 16.77
C PRO A 404 14.30 3.30 16.51
N MET A 405 13.96 3.08 15.26
CA MET A 405 13.21 1.91 14.84
C MET A 405 14.15 0.78 14.35
N PRO A 406 13.70 -0.45 14.18
CA PRO A 406 14.56 -1.57 13.77
C PRO A 406 15.46 -1.25 12.57
N ALA A 407 14.93 -0.62 11.54
CA ALA A 407 15.70 -0.24 10.35
C ALA A 407 16.81 0.80 10.61
N ASP A 408 16.82 1.46 11.76
CA ASP A 408 17.89 2.39 12.15
C ASP A 408 19.07 1.67 12.84
N VAL A 409 18.84 0.53 13.53
CA VAL A 409 19.81 -0.02 14.49
C VAL A 409 19.98 -1.53 14.49
N ALA A 410 19.14 -2.29 13.80
CA ALA A 410 19.13 -3.75 13.89
C ALA A 410 19.47 -4.42 12.56
N ASP A 411 20.24 -5.52 12.62
CA ASP A 411 20.36 -6.49 11.53
C ASP A 411 19.73 -7.80 12.00
N GLU A 412 18.45 -7.95 11.73
CA GLU A 412 17.66 -9.06 12.25
C GLU A 412 16.65 -9.63 11.25
N VAL A 413 16.14 -10.81 11.58
CA VAL A 413 15.06 -11.45 10.84
C VAL A 413 13.89 -11.68 11.77
N LYS A 414 12.74 -11.10 11.45
CA LYS A 414 11.47 -11.23 12.19
C LYS A 414 10.52 -12.12 11.42
N VAL A 415 10.06 -13.18 12.07
CA VAL A 415 9.01 -14.07 11.52
C VAL A 415 7.65 -13.63 12.06
N VAL A 416 6.67 -13.53 11.18
CA VAL A 416 5.28 -13.18 11.49
C VAL A 416 4.36 -14.34 11.05
N PRO A 417 4.20 -15.39 11.89
CA PRO A 417 3.51 -16.59 11.47
C PRO A 417 2.05 -16.37 11.09
N GLY A 418 1.33 -15.51 11.81
CA GLY A 418 -0.07 -15.21 11.56
C GLY A 418 -0.36 -14.58 10.18
N ALA A 419 0.65 -13.95 9.56
CA ALA A 419 0.58 -13.42 8.21
C ALA A 419 1.45 -14.19 7.21
N GLN A 420 2.11 -15.27 7.63
CA GLN A 420 3.02 -16.08 6.82
C GLN A 420 4.11 -15.24 6.13
N MET A 421 4.65 -14.28 6.86
CA MET A 421 5.63 -13.31 6.39
C MET A 421 6.94 -13.43 7.17
N VAL A 422 8.04 -13.09 6.50
CA VAL A 422 9.35 -12.91 7.13
C VAL A 422 9.87 -11.54 6.74
N PHE A 423 10.38 -10.79 7.70
CA PHE A 423 11.08 -9.53 7.47
C PHE A 423 12.56 -9.72 7.72
N LYS A 424 13.37 -9.17 6.84
CA LYS A 424 14.79 -8.95 7.05
C LYS A 424 15.02 -7.45 7.18
N ILE A 425 15.65 -7.08 8.27
CA ILE A 425 16.11 -5.72 8.52
C ILE A 425 17.60 -5.65 8.24
N ASN A 426 18.00 -4.65 7.49
CA ASN A 426 19.40 -4.30 7.24
C ASN A 426 19.59 -2.82 7.62
N SER A 427 20.10 -2.58 8.82
CA SER A 427 20.27 -1.23 9.37
C SER A 427 21.32 -0.41 8.61
N ARG A 428 22.34 -1.06 8.06
CA ARG A 428 23.36 -0.41 7.21
C ARG A 428 22.75 0.23 5.96
N ARG A 429 21.75 -0.44 5.37
CA ARG A 429 20.98 0.06 4.21
C ARG A 429 19.74 0.87 4.63
N GLY A 430 19.40 0.88 5.90
CA GLY A 430 18.14 1.45 6.38
C GLY A 430 16.91 0.74 5.79
N GLU A 431 17.03 -0.52 5.42
CA GLU A 431 16.07 -1.28 4.64
C GLU A 431 15.28 -2.25 5.50
N SER A 432 13.97 -2.31 5.25
CA SER A 432 13.13 -3.45 5.59
C SER A 432 12.73 -4.20 4.32
N ARG A 433 12.94 -5.52 4.29
CA ARG A 433 12.62 -6.40 3.17
C ARG A 433 11.65 -7.47 3.63
N LEU A 434 10.45 -7.49 3.05
CA LEU A 434 9.38 -8.46 3.33
C LEU A 434 9.43 -9.62 2.36
N TYR A 435 9.42 -10.85 2.87
CA TYR A 435 9.27 -12.10 2.13
C TYR A 435 7.87 -12.67 2.41
N PRO A 436 6.93 -12.65 1.46
CA PRO A 436 5.64 -13.32 1.57
C PRO A 436 5.81 -14.81 1.25
N ILE A 437 5.89 -15.64 2.28
CA ILE A 437 6.08 -17.10 2.12
C ILE A 437 4.77 -17.76 1.76
N GLY A 438 3.65 -17.37 2.40
CA GLY A 438 2.30 -17.68 1.97
C GLY A 438 1.62 -16.43 1.48
N SER A 439 0.69 -16.61 0.56
CA SER A 439 -0.24 -15.55 0.17
C SER A 439 -1.60 -16.18 0.06
N PRO A 440 -2.54 -15.77 0.89
CA PRO A 440 -3.89 -16.28 0.80
C PRO A 440 -4.49 -15.92 -0.56
N ARG A 441 -5.44 -16.67 -0.94
CA ARG A 441 -6.13 -16.56 -2.21
C ARG A 441 -6.86 -15.23 -2.29
N HIS A 442 -6.34 -14.27 -3.04
CA HIS A 442 -7.11 -13.10 -3.43
C HIS A 442 -8.21 -13.52 -4.41
N ASN A 443 -9.44 -13.09 -4.20
CA ASN A 443 -10.58 -13.47 -5.04
C ASN A 443 -10.46 -13.04 -6.51
N ARG A 444 -9.63 -12.03 -6.77
CA ARG A 444 -9.36 -11.54 -8.11
C ARG A 444 -7.89 -11.74 -8.44
N ILE A 445 -7.60 -12.74 -9.25
CA ILE A 445 -6.28 -12.87 -9.89
C ILE A 445 -6.30 -11.87 -11.06
N SER A 446 -5.77 -10.69 -10.82
CA SER A 446 -5.46 -9.71 -11.85
C SER A 446 -3.95 -9.68 -12.10
N TRP A 447 -3.52 -9.10 -13.20
CA TRP A 447 -2.11 -8.83 -13.45
C TRP A 447 -1.44 -8.04 -12.30
N GLN A 448 -2.17 -7.12 -11.67
CA GLN A 448 -1.72 -6.35 -10.51
C GLN A 448 -1.45 -7.24 -9.29
N THR A 449 -2.22 -8.31 -9.10
CA THR A 449 -2.04 -9.22 -7.96
C THR A 449 -0.66 -9.87 -7.98
N GLY A 450 -0.18 -10.27 -9.15
CA GLY A 450 1.16 -10.84 -9.32
C GLY A 450 2.28 -9.91 -8.84
N ILE A 451 2.16 -8.61 -9.13
CA ILE A 451 3.14 -7.60 -8.74
C ILE A 451 3.03 -7.28 -7.24
N LYS A 452 1.81 -7.13 -6.74
CA LYS A 452 1.53 -6.64 -5.39
C LYS A 452 1.69 -7.70 -4.30
N TYR A 453 1.58 -9.01 -4.64
CA TYR A 453 1.53 -10.08 -3.63
C TYR A 453 2.50 -11.24 -3.86
N TYR A 454 2.98 -11.46 -5.10
CA TYR A 454 3.63 -12.72 -5.45
C TYR A 454 5.09 -12.62 -5.86
N GLN A 455 5.74 -11.49 -5.65
CA GLN A 455 7.19 -11.39 -5.76
C GLN A 455 7.87 -12.20 -4.64
N HIS A 456 9.11 -12.60 -4.84
CA HIS A 456 9.88 -13.29 -3.81
C HIS A 456 10.09 -12.41 -2.59
N ALA A 457 10.32 -11.10 -2.80
CA ALA A 457 10.43 -10.14 -1.73
C ALA A 457 10.02 -8.72 -2.16
N TYR A 458 9.74 -7.86 -1.18
CA TYR A 458 9.40 -6.45 -1.31
C TYR A 458 10.29 -5.61 -0.41
N SER A 459 10.90 -4.57 -0.94
CA SER A 459 11.89 -3.75 -0.26
C SER A 459 11.42 -2.31 -0.10
N THR A 460 11.63 -1.72 1.07
CA THR A 460 11.39 -0.29 1.33
C THR A 460 12.31 0.60 0.51
N ALA A 461 13.53 0.13 0.18
CA ALA A 461 14.52 0.90 -0.55
C ALA A 461 14.32 0.85 -2.08
N LEU A 462 13.92 -0.32 -2.61
CA LEU A 462 13.86 -0.57 -4.06
C LEU A 462 12.48 -0.29 -4.66
N GLY A 463 11.44 -0.42 -3.85
CA GLY A 463 10.09 -0.47 -4.35
C GLY A 463 9.78 -1.76 -5.13
N TRP A 464 8.92 -1.66 -6.13
CA TRP A 464 8.68 -2.76 -7.07
C TRP A 464 8.65 -2.26 -8.52
N ALA A 465 9.11 -3.11 -9.42
CA ALA A 465 8.97 -2.93 -10.84
C ALA A 465 7.68 -3.58 -11.32
N ALA A 466 6.87 -2.82 -12.04
CA ALA A 466 5.57 -3.26 -12.53
C ALA A 466 5.51 -3.27 -14.04
N LEU A 467 4.71 -4.19 -14.57
CA LEU A 467 4.40 -4.31 -15.98
C LEU A 467 3.26 -3.41 -16.41
N GLY A 468 3.28 -2.99 -17.68
CA GLY A 468 2.14 -2.36 -18.35
C GLY A 468 1.03 -3.36 -18.72
N GLU A 469 -0.02 -2.85 -19.37
CA GLU A 469 -1.30 -3.51 -19.66
C GLU A 469 -1.26 -4.91 -20.30
N ASN A 470 -0.16 -5.36 -20.87
CA ASN A 470 -0.14 -6.52 -21.74
C ASN A 470 0.62 -7.73 -21.20
N GLY A 471 0.84 -7.81 -19.84
CA GLY A 471 1.56 -8.95 -19.61
C GLY A 471 1.73 -9.62 -18.27
N PRO A 472 1.20 -10.86 -18.18
CA PRO A 472 1.73 -11.84 -17.26
C PRO A 472 3.19 -12.26 -17.60
N ASP A 473 3.75 -11.82 -18.72
CA ASP A 473 4.93 -12.40 -19.35
C ASP A 473 6.28 -11.92 -18.81
N LEU A 474 6.27 -10.93 -17.92
CA LEU A 474 7.48 -10.38 -17.32
C LEU A 474 7.35 -10.42 -15.79
N ALA A 475 8.37 -10.83 -15.10
CA ALA A 475 8.23 -11.14 -13.68
C ALA A 475 9.48 -10.82 -12.87
N ALA A 476 9.76 -9.53 -12.69
CA ALA A 476 10.76 -9.10 -11.73
C ALA A 476 10.54 -9.76 -10.36
N GLY A 477 11.61 -10.29 -9.77
CA GLY A 477 11.56 -10.93 -8.45
C GLY A 477 10.64 -12.16 -8.38
N ARG A 478 10.45 -12.91 -9.48
CA ARG A 478 9.66 -14.15 -9.51
C ARG A 478 10.34 -15.28 -10.28
N SER A 479 9.87 -16.51 -10.06
CA SER A 479 10.20 -17.68 -10.88
C SER A 479 9.00 -18.07 -11.75
N GLY A 480 9.26 -18.67 -12.90
CA GLY A 480 8.23 -19.12 -13.82
C GLY A 480 8.62 -20.40 -14.55
N VAL A 481 7.62 -21.08 -15.11
CA VAL A 481 7.79 -22.27 -15.94
C VAL A 481 6.97 -22.17 -17.22
N SER A 482 7.41 -22.85 -18.29
CA SER A 482 6.74 -22.87 -19.58
C SER A 482 6.93 -24.20 -20.28
N LEU A 483 5.98 -24.60 -21.14
CA LEU A 483 6.09 -25.76 -22.04
C LEU A 483 6.87 -25.44 -23.33
N ASP A 484 6.81 -24.19 -23.80
CA ASP A 484 7.21 -23.78 -25.14
C ASP A 484 8.14 -22.56 -25.17
N CYS A 485 8.61 -22.11 -23.99
CA CYS A 485 9.42 -20.90 -23.81
C CYS A 485 8.74 -19.58 -24.25
N ASN A 486 7.46 -19.62 -24.60
CA ASN A 486 6.68 -18.45 -25.01
C ASN A 486 5.57 -18.11 -24.01
N ASN A 487 4.83 -19.12 -23.58
CA ASN A 487 3.74 -18.97 -22.63
C ASN A 487 4.21 -19.29 -21.22
N TRP A 488 4.38 -18.27 -20.38
CA TRP A 488 4.96 -18.40 -19.05
C TRP A 488 3.89 -18.35 -17.95
N SER A 489 3.99 -19.30 -17.03
CA SER A 489 3.26 -19.28 -15.77
C SER A 489 4.21 -18.95 -14.62
N TYR A 490 3.94 -17.86 -13.93
CA TYR A 490 4.79 -17.35 -12.85
C TYR A 490 4.23 -17.66 -11.47
N ARG A 491 5.07 -17.42 -10.45
CA ARG A 491 4.69 -17.57 -9.04
C ARG A 491 3.40 -16.84 -8.75
N VAL A 492 2.38 -17.59 -8.35
CA VAL A 492 1.03 -17.13 -8.05
C VAL A 492 0.49 -17.90 -6.85
N GLN A 493 -0.18 -17.21 -5.92
CA GLN A 493 -0.80 -17.81 -4.74
C GLN A 493 0.10 -18.85 -4.03
N PRO A 494 1.30 -18.47 -3.58
CA PRO A 494 2.19 -19.41 -2.94
C PRO A 494 1.57 -19.93 -1.65
N ALA A 495 1.70 -21.25 -1.44
CA ALA A 495 1.33 -21.92 -0.21
C ALA A 495 2.60 -22.33 0.54
N PRO A 496 2.71 -22.05 1.86
CA PRO A 496 3.90 -22.39 2.62
C PRO A 496 4.04 -23.90 2.74
N ILE A 497 5.28 -24.39 2.63
CA ILE A 497 5.68 -25.73 3.04
C ILE A 497 6.20 -25.63 4.46
N PHE A 498 7.09 -24.67 4.72
CA PHE A 498 7.51 -24.30 6.07
C PHE A 498 7.92 -22.82 6.13
N LEU A 499 7.90 -22.28 7.34
CA LEU A 499 8.24 -20.91 7.66
C LEU A 499 9.28 -20.89 8.77
N GLY A 500 10.48 -20.43 8.45
CA GLY A 500 11.58 -20.26 9.39
C GLY A 500 12.20 -18.86 9.28
N SER A 501 13.14 -18.56 10.16
CA SER A 501 13.74 -17.22 10.16
C SER A 501 14.64 -16.98 8.94
N ARG A 502 15.51 -17.91 8.60
CA ARG A 502 16.47 -17.72 7.49
C ARG A 502 16.30 -18.72 6.35
N HIS A 503 15.50 -19.77 6.53
CA HIS A 503 15.17 -20.74 5.50
C HIS A 503 13.66 -20.92 5.44
N ASN A 504 13.09 -20.75 4.27
CA ASN A 504 11.66 -20.81 4.01
C ASN A 504 11.38 -21.59 2.75
N ALA A 505 10.25 -22.27 2.68
CA ALA A 505 9.79 -22.94 1.47
C ALA A 505 8.31 -22.76 1.23
N ASN A 506 7.97 -22.64 -0.04
CA ASN A 506 6.60 -22.59 -0.50
C ASN A 506 6.47 -23.27 -1.87
N TYR A 507 5.24 -23.51 -2.29
CA TYR A 507 4.96 -23.96 -3.65
C TYR A 507 3.81 -23.15 -4.24
N TYR A 508 3.71 -23.15 -5.55
CA TYR A 508 2.57 -22.67 -6.29
C TYR A 508 2.18 -23.64 -7.42
N MET A 509 0.96 -23.52 -7.91
CA MET A 509 0.47 -24.30 -9.03
C MET A 509 0.53 -23.44 -10.29
N ALA A 510 1.49 -23.73 -11.16
CA ALA A 510 1.63 -23.06 -12.45
C ALA A 510 0.59 -23.60 -13.42
N ASP A 511 -0.18 -22.74 -14.05
CA ASP A 511 -1.17 -23.11 -15.06
C ASP A 511 -0.45 -23.27 -16.42
N LEU A 512 -0.52 -24.46 -16.98
CA LEU A 512 0.04 -24.82 -18.29
C LEU A 512 -1.06 -24.97 -19.37
N GLY A 513 -2.21 -24.36 -19.15
CA GLY A 513 -3.35 -24.41 -20.06
C GLY A 513 -3.92 -25.84 -20.20
N GLN A 514 -4.07 -26.32 -21.40
CA GLN A 514 -4.60 -27.67 -21.67
C GLN A 514 -3.73 -28.81 -21.11
N ALA A 515 -2.47 -28.54 -20.80
CA ALA A 515 -1.57 -29.53 -20.18
C ALA A 515 -1.79 -29.69 -18.66
N GLY A 516 -2.66 -28.88 -18.06
CA GLY A 516 -2.99 -28.91 -16.64
C GLY A 516 -2.03 -28.05 -15.81
N TYR A 517 -1.73 -28.50 -14.59
CA TYR A 517 -0.97 -27.71 -13.62
C TYR A 517 0.38 -28.36 -13.29
N ALA A 518 1.39 -27.53 -13.15
CA ALA A 518 2.69 -27.91 -12.61
C ALA A 518 2.87 -27.37 -11.18
N ARG A 519 3.18 -28.23 -10.23
CA ARG A 519 3.64 -27.78 -8.91
C ARG A 519 5.08 -27.30 -9.04
N VAL A 520 5.31 -26.04 -8.70
CA VAL A 520 6.63 -25.43 -8.62
C VAL A 520 6.94 -25.16 -7.15
N VAL A 521 8.08 -25.64 -6.68
CA VAL A 521 8.57 -25.42 -5.32
C VAL A 521 9.63 -24.34 -5.35
N THR A 522 9.55 -23.40 -4.43
CA THR A 522 10.61 -22.40 -4.23
C THR A 522 11.05 -22.40 -2.79
N GLN A 523 12.37 -22.38 -2.58
CA GLN A 523 12.99 -22.22 -1.27
C GLN A 523 13.83 -20.97 -1.26
N THR A 524 13.89 -20.30 -0.11
CA THR A 524 14.65 -19.07 0.07
C THR A 524 15.53 -19.18 1.30
N LEU A 525 16.83 -18.94 1.13
CA LEU A 525 17.78 -18.71 2.22
C LEU A 525 18.08 -17.22 2.31
N ILE A 526 17.81 -16.62 3.46
CA ILE A 526 17.99 -15.18 3.70
C ILE A 526 19.37 -14.95 4.33
N GLY A 527 20.24 -14.28 3.57
CA GLY A 527 21.58 -13.89 4.02
C GLY A 527 21.60 -12.54 4.76
N ALA A 528 22.80 -12.00 4.97
CA ALA A 528 22.98 -10.69 5.57
C ALA A 528 22.55 -9.56 4.61
N ASP A 529 22.92 -9.65 3.35
CA ASP A 529 22.56 -8.64 2.32
C ASP A 529 21.57 -9.21 1.30
N GLY A 530 21.88 -10.28 0.62
CA GLY A 530 21.04 -10.90 -0.39
C GLY A 530 20.40 -12.21 0.05
N GLU A 531 19.87 -12.93 -0.92
CA GLU A 531 19.25 -14.23 -0.69
C GLU A 531 19.59 -15.25 -1.79
N VAL A 532 19.60 -16.52 -1.41
CA VAL A 532 19.68 -17.64 -2.34
C VAL A 532 18.31 -18.28 -2.47
N HIS A 533 17.88 -18.46 -3.71
CA HIS A 533 16.66 -19.17 -4.06
C HIS A 533 16.98 -20.50 -4.73
N CYS A 534 16.11 -21.49 -4.48
CA CYS A 534 16.08 -22.74 -5.22
C CYS A 534 14.68 -22.90 -5.82
N ALA A 535 14.59 -23.10 -7.13
CA ALA A 535 13.34 -23.36 -7.81
C ALA A 535 13.41 -24.68 -8.58
N TYR A 536 12.37 -25.50 -8.47
CA TYR A 536 12.20 -26.72 -9.27
C TYR A 536 10.72 -27.06 -9.42
N HIS A 537 10.38 -27.84 -10.43
CA HIS A 537 9.01 -28.34 -10.66
C HIS A 537 8.94 -29.86 -10.49
N THR A 538 7.72 -30.37 -10.24
CA THR A 538 7.42 -31.80 -10.15
C THR A 538 6.51 -32.29 -11.28
N TYR A 539 6.33 -31.48 -12.35
CA TYR A 539 5.56 -31.86 -13.52
C TYR A 539 6.24 -33.04 -14.23
N PRO A 540 5.49 -34.06 -14.73
CA PRO A 540 6.09 -35.30 -15.26
C PRO A 540 6.97 -35.12 -16.50
N LYS A 541 6.81 -34.03 -17.24
CA LYS A 541 7.61 -33.71 -18.44
C LYS A 541 8.55 -32.55 -18.14
N PRO A 542 9.67 -32.44 -18.88
CA PRO A 542 10.56 -31.27 -18.77
C PRO A 542 9.82 -29.98 -19.12
N LEU A 543 10.17 -28.89 -18.40
CA LEU A 543 9.65 -27.53 -18.59
C LEU A 543 10.80 -26.54 -18.73
N TYR A 544 10.64 -25.51 -19.53
CA TYR A 544 11.52 -24.35 -19.46
C TYR A 544 11.35 -23.66 -18.09
N VAL A 545 12.46 -23.21 -17.52
CA VAL A 545 12.50 -22.51 -16.22
C VAL A 545 13.09 -21.13 -16.42
N ARG A 546 12.45 -20.14 -15.79
CA ARG A 546 12.89 -18.76 -15.78
C ARG A 546 12.98 -18.26 -14.33
N VAL A 547 14.03 -17.51 -14.03
CA VAL A 547 14.21 -16.85 -12.74
C VAL A 547 14.65 -15.42 -12.97
N ALA A 548 14.22 -14.52 -12.08
CA ALA A 548 14.53 -13.10 -12.19
C ALA A 548 14.97 -12.54 -10.85
N GLY A 549 15.93 -11.62 -10.90
CA GLY A 549 16.33 -10.80 -9.75
C GLY A 549 15.41 -9.60 -9.52
N TYR A 550 15.84 -8.72 -8.64
CA TYR A 550 15.09 -7.51 -8.30
C TYR A 550 14.99 -6.55 -9.46
N GLY A 551 13.82 -5.95 -9.61
CA GLY A 551 13.63 -4.78 -10.47
C GLY A 551 14.18 -3.53 -9.81
N ILE A 552 14.90 -2.72 -10.58
CA ILE A 552 15.40 -1.41 -10.17
C ILE A 552 14.75 -0.30 -10.99
N ALA A 553 14.48 0.81 -10.31
CA ALA A 553 13.94 2.00 -10.96
C ALA A 553 15.02 2.69 -11.81
N VAL A 554 14.63 3.15 -13.00
CA VAL A 554 15.49 3.91 -13.90
C VAL A 554 14.88 5.30 -14.06
N LYS A 555 15.67 6.35 -13.86
CA LYS A 555 15.20 7.74 -13.98
C LYS A 555 14.69 8.02 -15.40
N HIS A 556 13.75 8.95 -15.50
CA HIS A 556 13.15 9.31 -16.79
C HIS A 556 14.22 9.78 -17.77
N GLY A 557 14.22 9.20 -18.97
CA GLY A 557 15.20 9.51 -20.03
C GLY A 557 16.56 8.81 -19.88
N GLU A 558 16.81 8.11 -18.78
CA GLU A 558 18.02 7.31 -18.57
C GLU A 558 17.81 5.84 -18.99
N LYS A 559 18.89 5.07 -19.01
CA LYS A 559 18.91 3.62 -19.26
C LYS A 559 19.76 2.95 -18.19
N SER A 560 19.38 1.75 -17.77
CA SER A 560 20.26 0.90 -17.00
C SER A 560 21.45 0.46 -17.85
N THR A 561 22.60 0.34 -17.22
CA THR A 561 23.77 -0.34 -17.80
C THR A 561 23.82 -1.78 -17.32
N GLU A 562 24.36 -2.66 -18.15
CA GLU A 562 24.51 -4.07 -17.82
C GLU A 562 25.97 -4.52 -17.87
N SER A 563 26.31 -5.45 -16.99
CA SER A 563 27.58 -6.17 -16.99
C SER A 563 27.33 -7.66 -16.86
N LEU A 564 27.75 -8.46 -17.86
CA LEU A 564 27.58 -9.90 -17.87
C LEU A 564 28.95 -10.60 -17.77
N ASP A 565 29.22 -11.22 -16.63
CA ASP A 565 30.34 -12.16 -16.43
C ASP A 565 29.85 -13.59 -16.70
N ARG A 566 30.14 -14.07 -17.89
CA ARG A 566 29.70 -15.41 -18.33
C ARG A 566 30.43 -16.56 -17.60
N GLU A 567 31.68 -16.36 -17.21
CA GLU A 567 32.45 -17.39 -16.50
C GLU A 567 31.90 -17.57 -15.08
N LYS A 568 31.58 -16.47 -14.39
CA LYS A 568 31.01 -16.49 -13.05
C LYS A 568 29.50 -16.60 -13.02
N GLN A 569 28.85 -16.62 -14.19
CA GLN A 569 27.40 -16.68 -14.34
C GLN A 569 26.68 -15.56 -13.56
N ILE A 570 27.09 -14.29 -13.80
CA ILE A 570 26.57 -13.09 -13.10
C ILE A 570 26.09 -12.08 -14.13
N LEU A 571 24.86 -11.61 -13.95
CA LEU A 571 24.33 -10.41 -14.60
C LEU A 571 24.12 -9.32 -13.54
N THR A 572 24.79 -8.20 -13.73
CA THR A 572 24.64 -7.00 -12.89
C THR A 572 23.98 -5.89 -13.69
N LEU A 573 22.98 -5.24 -13.12
CA LEU A 573 22.35 -4.04 -13.66
C LEU A 573 22.63 -2.87 -12.75
N ASP A 574 22.96 -1.73 -13.35
CA ASP A 574 23.23 -0.46 -12.69
C ASP A 574 22.32 0.63 -13.25
N ALA A 575 21.61 1.32 -12.37
CA ALA A 575 20.81 2.49 -12.68
C ALA A 575 20.81 3.40 -11.44
N GLU A 576 21.74 4.33 -11.37
CA GLU A 576 21.95 5.16 -10.19
C GLU A 576 20.64 5.76 -9.64
N PRO A 577 20.36 5.60 -8.34
CA PRO A 577 21.25 5.13 -7.27
C PRO A 577 21.18 3.62 -7.00
N PHE A 578 20.64 2.81 -7.90
CA PHE A 578 20.37 1.38 -7.68
C PHE A 578 21.33 0.46 -8.43
N GLU A 579 21.61 -0.68 -7.81
CA GLU A 579 22.26 -1.84 -8.44
C GLU A 579 21.44 -3.09 -8.16
N SER A 580 21.34 -4.01 -9.14
CA SER A 580 20.70 -5.34 -8.99
C SER A 580 21.57 -6.42 -9.59
N VAL A 581 21.68 -7.54 -8.89
CA VAL A 581 22.52 -8.68 -9.29
C VAL A 581 21.69 -9.96 -9.33
N LEU A 582 21.89 -10.74 -10.38
CA LEU A 582 21.46 -12.13 -10.50
C LEU A 582 22.67 -13.01 -10.81
N LYS A 583 22.96 -13.98 -9.92
CA LYS A 583 24.01 -14.97 -10.09
C LYS A 583 23.42 -16.37 -10.09
N ILE A 584 23.70 -17.14 -11.12
CA ILE A 584 23.36 -18.56 -11.15
C ILE A 584 24.45 -19.34 -10.43
N LEU A 585 24.06 -20.07 -9.40
CA LEU A 585 24.95 -20.93 -8.60
C LEU A 585 24.96 -22.37 -9.11
N LYS A 586 23.77 -22.83 -9.56
CA LYS A 586 23.57 -24.14 -10.15
C LYS A 586 22.32 -24.12 -11.04
N ALA A 587 22.49 -24.45 -12.30
CA ALA A 587 21.40 -24.66 -13.25
C ALA A 587 21.89 -25.52 -14.43
N PRO A 588 20.98 -26.03 -15.27
CA PRO A 588 21.28 -26.39 -16.65
C PRO A 588 21.82 -25.22 -17.47
N GLU A 589 22.14 -25.44 -18.74
CA GLU A 589 22.52 -24.35 -19.64
C GLU A 589 21.36 -23.36 -19.82
N GLY A 590 21.70 -22.06 -19.85
CA GLY A 590 20.69 -21.01 -19.97
C GLY A 590 21.28 -19.66 -20.40
N LYS A 591 20.41 -18.68 -20.59
CA LYS A 591 20.77 -17.35 -21.09
C LYS A 591 20.35 -16.27 -20.11
N PHE A 592 21.24 -15.31 -19.92
CA PHE A 592 20.93 -14.06 -19.23
C PHE A 592 20.33 -13.04 -20.19
N GLU A 593 19.44 -12.23 -19.66
CA GLU A 593 18.75 -11.17 -20.37
C GLU A 593 18.44 -10.01 -19.41
N THR A 594 18.64 -8.79 -19.87
CA THR A 594 18.12 -7.60 -19.20
C THR A 594 16.75 -7.29 -19.76
N VAL A 595 15.75 -7.29 -18.89
CA VAL A 595 14.40 -6.90 -19.24
C VAL A 595 14.18 -5.45 -18.80
N SER A 596 13.89 -4.57 -19.77
CA SER A 596 13.60 -3.16 -19.51
C SER A 596 12.15 -2.85 -19.86
N LEU A 597 11.46 -2.23 -18.91
CA LEU A 597 10.08 -1.81 -19.02
C LEU A 597 10.04 -0.33 -19.33
N SER A 598 9.74 0.02 -20.57
CA SER A 598 9.58 1.42 -20.97
C SER A 598 8.17 1.90 -20.71
N PRO A 599 7.97 3.15 -20.27
CA PRO A 599 6.65 3.72 -20.07
C PRO A 599 5.84 3.66 -21.38
N ARG A 600 4.68 3.05 -21.34
CA ARG A 600 3.67 3.20 -22.38
C ARG A 600 2.64 4.20 -21.87
N SER A 601 2.41 5.28 -22.63
CA SER A 601 1.36 6.27 -22.44
C SER A 601 0.71 6.30 -21.04
N GLY A 602 1.41 6.89 -20.04
CA GLY A 602 0.89 7.14 -18.69
C GLY A 602 1.01 6.01 -17.65
N TRP A 603 1.63 4.88 -17.98
CA TRP A 603 1.93 3.83 -17.02
C TRP A 603 3.38 3.94 -16.55
N ASN A 604 3.56 4.21 -15.28
CA ASN A 604 4.86 4.27 -14.66
C ASN A 604 5.24 2.90 -14.11
N HIS A 605 6.29 2.29 -14.65
CA HIS A 605 6.72 0.94 -14.28
C HIS A 605 7.48 0.87 -12.96
N SER A 606 7.94 1.99 -12.44
CA SER A 606 8.49 2.11 -11.10
C SER A 606 7.69 3.11 -10.28
N HIS A 607 7.34 2.77 -9.05
CA HIS A 607 6.66 3.71 -8.17
C HIS A 607 7.59 4.75 -7.55
N LEU A 608 8.92 4.57 -7.66
CA LEU A 608 9.89 5.50 -7.08
C LEU A 608 10.16 6.72 -7.97
N PHE A 609 10.26 6.54 -9.30
CA PHE A 609 10.64 7.63 -10.21
C PHE A 609 9.63 7.85 -11.35
N GLY A 610 8.51 7.18 -11.33
CA GLY A 610 7.49 7.35 -12.36
C GLY A 610 7.99 7.08 -13.79
N GLY A 611 8.91 6.13 -13.97
CA GLY A 611 9.59 5.90 -15.22
C GLY A 611 9.79 4.45 -15.58
N THR A 612 10.92 4.17 -16.17
CA THR A 612 11.36 2.83 -16.59
C THR A 612 11.76 1.99 -15.37
N ALA A 613 11.61 0.68 -15.47
CA ALA A 613 12.21 -0.28 -14.56
C ALA A 613 12.99 -1.32 -15.36
N SER A 614 14.10 -1.79 -14.81
CA SER A 614 14.90 -2.87 -15.41
C SER A 614 15.16 -3.97 -14.39
N PHE A 615 15.24 -5.23 -14.85
CA PHE A 615 15.60 -6.35 -13.98
C PHE A 615 16.42 -7.41 -14.73
N PRO A 616 17.32 -8.11 -14.01
CA PRO A 616 18.09 -9.20 -14.56
C PRO A 616 17.26 -10.49 -14.58
N GLN A 617 17.35 -11.23 -15.67
CA GLN A 617 16.63 -12.47 -15.89
C GLN A 617 17.55 -13.56 -16.42
N TRP A 618 17.26 -14.80 -16.06
CA TRP A 618 17.87 -15.99 -16.64
C TRP A 618 16.77 -16.96 -17.07
N THR A 619 16.97 -17.59 -18.26
CA THR A 619 16.04 -18.58 -18.82
C THR A 619 16.84 -19.80 -19.29
N SER A 620 16.38 -21.02 -18.97
CA SER A 620 16.99 -22.25 -19.46
C SER A 620 16.95 -22.33 -20.99
N SER A 621 18.05 -22.78 -21.61
CA SER A 621 18.10 -22.95 -23.06
C SER A 621 17.28 -24.13 -23.55
N GLU A 622 17.13 -25.16 -22.73
CA GLU A 622 16.36 -26.36 -22.97
C GLU A 622 15.38 -26.64 -21.84
N PRO A 623 14.33 -27.43 -22.05
CA PRO A 623 13.42 -27.84 -20.99
C PRO A 623 14.14 -28.62 -19.89
N VAL A 624 13.96 -28.23 -18.67
CA VAL A 624 14.56 -28.76 -17.45
C VAL A 624 13.76 -29.97 -16.95
N PRO A 625 14.39 -31.12 -16.68
CA PRO A 625 13.70 -32.28 -16.14
C PRO A 625 13.03 -32.00 -14.76
N PRO A 626 11.97 -32.74 -14.39
CA PRO A 626 11.38 -32.63 -13.06
C PRO A 626 12.41 -32.86 -11.95
N LYS A 627 12.23 -32.18 -10.84
CA LYS A 627 13.11 -32.22 -9.65
C LYS A 627 14.57 -31.79 -9.92
N THR A 628 14.83 -31.12 -11.03
CA THR A 628 16.12 -30.48 -11.29
C THR A 628 16.15 -29.07 -10.75
N ALA A 629 17.02 -28.82 -9.79
CA ALA A 629 17.10 -27.52 -9.11
C ALA A 629 17.78 -26.45 -9.97
N VAL A 630 17.19 -25.28 -10.03
CA VAL A 630 17.84 -24.02 -10.41
C VAL A 630 18.10 -23.23 -9.13
N ILE A 631 19.38 -23.07 -8.78
CA ILE A 631 19.82 -22.36 -7.57
C ILE A 631 20.47 -21.05 -7.99
N PHE A 632 19.98 -19.93 -7.47
CA PHE A 632 20.47 -18.61 -7.81
C PHE A 632 20.51 -17.69 -6.60
N TYR A 633 21.44 -16.75 -6.63
CA TYR A 633 21.53 -15.65 -5.68
C TYR A 633 21.01 -14.38 -6.34
N THR A 634 20.31 -13.57 -5.57
CA THR A 634 19.94 -12.23 -5.98
C THR A 634 20.09 -11.26 -4.82
N ASP A 635 20.48 -10.05 -5.13
CA ASP A 635 20.45 -8.90 -4.24
C ASP A 635 20.18 -7.66 -5.07
N ALA A 636 19.68 -6.61 -4.43
CA ALA A 636 19.67 -5.29 -4.98
C ALA A 636 19.86 -4.26 -3.86
N ALA A 637 20.53 -3.17 -4.16
CA ALA A 637 20.90 -2.14 -3.21
C ALA A 637 20.66 -0.75 -3.79
N ARG A 638 20.47 0.20 -2.90
CA ARG A 638 20.41 1.62 -3.20
C ARG A 638 21.62 2.30 -2.56
N ASP A 639 22.22 3.25 -3.28
CA ASP A 639 23.34 4.08 -2.83
C ASP A 639 24.63 3.29 -2.49
N GLU A 640 24.74 2.02 -2.92
CA GLU A 640 25.94 1.22 -2.74
C GLU A 640 26.14 0.19 -3.87
N LYS A 641 27.38 -0.28 -4.05
CA LYS A 641 27.70 -1.39 -4.93
C LYS A 641 27.63 -2.72 -4.20
N ILE A 642 27.01 -3.71 -4.85
CA ILE A 642 26.81 -5.05 -4.28
C ILE A 642 28.14 -5.81 -4.28
N LYS A 643 28.52 -6.27 -3.09
CA LYS A 643 29.66 -7.20 -2.94
C LYS A 643 29.13 -8.61 -2.87
N LEU A 644 29.44 -9.41 -3.88
CA LEU A 644 29.04 -10.81 -3.92
C LEU A 644 29.76 -11.59 -2.81
N PRO A 645 29.04 -12.38 -2.00
CA PRO A 645 29.66 -13.26 -1.02
C PRO A 645 30.32 -14.48 -1.68
N GLU A 646 31.12 -15.20 -0.90
CA GLU A 646 31.57 -16.52 -1.28
C GLU A 646 30.41 -17.52 -1.14
N PHE A 647 30.29 -18.39 -2.14
CA PHE A 647 29.26 -19.42 -2.19
C PHE A 647 29.89 -20.81 -2.18
N LEU A 648 29.34 -21.71 -1.38
CA LEU A 648 29.57 -23.14 -1.46
C LEU A 648 28.25 -23.85 -1.74
N VAL A 649 28.17 -24.55 -2.86
CA VAL A 649 27.02 -25.37 -3.24
C VAL A 649 27.53 -26.77 -3.54
N PHE A 650 27.05 -27.75 -2.80
CA PHE A 650 27.42 -29.17 -3.03
C PHE A 650 26.20 -30.06 -2.85
N LYS A 651 26.16 -31.15 -3.62
CA LYS A 651 25.07 -32.11 -3.54
C LYS A 651 25.14 -32.86 -2.21
N ASP A 652 23.98 -33.08 -1.60
CA ASP A 652 23.89 -33.91 -0.40
C ASP A 652 24.29 -35.37 -0.73
N ARG A 653 24.92 -36.06 0.23
CA ARG A 653 25.37 -37.42 0.07
C ARG A 653 24.25 -38.42 -0.17
N LEU A 654 23.07 -38.14 0.34
CA LEU A 654 21.86 -38.94 0.17
C LEU A 654 21.07 -38.57 -1.09
N GLU A 655 21.57 -37.64 -1.89
CA GLU A 655 20.92 -37.10 -3.10
C GLU A 655 19.55 -36.43 -2.89
N GLU A 656 19.21 -36.10 -1.65
CA GLU A 656 17.92 -35.47 -1.27
C GLU A 656 17.89 -33.97 -1.49
N GLY A 657 19.02 -33.30 -1.81
CA GLY A 657 19.09 -31.89 -2.01
C GLY A 657 20.48 -31.33 -2.23
N PHE A 658 20.63 -30.04 -1.94
CA PHE A 658 21.90 -29.32 -2.07
C PHE A 658 22.18 -28.53 -0.81
N TRP A 659 23.36 -28.70 -0.23
CA TRP A 659 23.87 -27.83 0.80
C TRP A 659 24.33 -26.52 0.18
N VAL A 660 23.86 -25.42 0.74
CA VAL A 660 24.26 -24.07 0.36
C VAL A 660 24.78 -23.33 1.58
N ARG A 661 25.95 -22.71 1.44
CA ARG A 661 26.53 -21.81 2.44
C ARG A 661 26.94 -20.51 1.81
N PHE A 662 26.53 -19.39 2.41
CA PHE A 662 26.92 -18.03 2.05
C PHE A 662 26.61 -17.08 3.22
N GLU A 663 27.32 -15.98 3.37
CA GLU A 663 27.06 -14.93 4.38
C GLU A 663 26.80 -15.46 5.80
N GLY A 664 27.49 -16.52 6.22
CA GLY A 664 27.28 -17.14 7.52
C GLY A 664 26.01 -18.01 7.63
N VAL A 665 25.22 -18.11 6.57
CA VAL A 665 24.06 -19.03 6.48
C VAL A 665 24.50 -20.34 5.84
N GLN A 666 24.16 -21.47 6.44
CA GLN A 666 24.31 -22.79 5.85
C GLN A 666 23.03 -23.59 6.05
N ASN A 667 22.49 -24.13 4.96
CA ASN A 667 21.29 -24.97 5.04
C ASN A 667 21.20 -25.94 3.86
N LEU A 668 20.40 -27.00 4.05
CA LEU A 668 20.04 -27.95 3.02
C LEU A 668 18.82 -27.46 2.25
N LEU A 669 18.93 -27.33 0.93
CA LEU A 669 17.81 -27.10 0.03
C LEU A 669 17.29 -28.46 -0.44
N GLU A 670 16.23 -28.94 0.17
CA GLU A 670 15.67 -30.26 -0.09
C GLU A 670 14.89 -30.29 -1.41
N ILE A 671 14.92 -31.42 -2.09
CA ILE A 671 14.13 -31.68 -3.31
C ILE A 671 12.98 -32.60 -2.93
N PHE A 672 11.85 -32.01 -2.62
CA PHE A 672 10.63 -32.70 -2.17
C PHE A 672 9.91 -33.49 -3.29
#